data_5b251210cb3aaae8eef3ce90c8ef5e6c
#
_entry.id   5b251210cb3aaae8eef3ce90c8ef5e6c
#
_cell.length_a   1.000
_cell.length_b   1.000
_cell.length_c   1.000
_cell.angle_alpha   90.00
_cell.angle_beta   90.00
_cell.angle_gamma   90.00
#
_symmetry.space_group_name_H-M   'P 1'
#
loop_
_entity.id
_entity.type
_entity.pdbx_description
1 polymer ?
#
loop_
_entity_poly.entity_id
_entity_poly.type
_entity_poly.pdbx_seq_one_letter_code
_entity_poly.pdbx_strand_id
1 'polypeptide(L)'
;MTGKISEIYTNKWQDDFVKKSRKDRPVIVDFTQNQINSLSLDLRSLPLLSNQKRRKVGRSSSLAEHKMCGADTETIDGNVWLFSTEFGVWEIETLGDLIAVLYNKHHAKKWSSGKKSNKKLKRKATRGVTTKQFFFWNLKYDAQSIMHFLGKDQIDALLVGDKVEVTCVVPNYEQEIKITLKYLEGKYLEIKPDWKIGEHKVGSCYWWDISQFYFKARLNNAAKKFLGETKIEKCFDGSILDVGQLNDENYRIKYRKDIEKYAIQDAVLAGKLARLKRADYVSQNIRFIQPYSLANVAQRELLSSCEVPTINHYIEDRGLNKILQIAQTSFFGGWFETCGNGRFNGCMGVDLASAYPYVMYHLPDTSKGNWIRNDCEESFRIHLEKRKAMDIGFAQVFIEFPQNRNFYPLVQKSKSGTLVTPRIVEGWFTIEEIQEALKWNPTTFILGEYYYFREDNSNSRPFQPFIEKFYEMKMSSESGSVPYNVAKVQLNSIYGKTVQCIDGKIGKMWNPIYGSTITGSTRARLAELIRLNDYSALSVATDGVIFPKDKLTIIPDRPLVAPHNLGNWEHDGEGDLIVIMSGVYSMQMENYTKTTFRGSASYFLRGFNVGGIFRFCEENQDKVAIRTKVMKPYSAKEARIKKDYSLINVFAERQYSISALGDSTKRLWVGEKARNFGDLLTKWWYSKPHRNIDGIVSTPDVDDLVTRP
;
A
#
# COMPACT_ATOMS: atom_id res chain seq x y z
N MET A 1 8.89 46.98 27.76
CA MET A 1 9.41 47.07 26.36
C MET A 1 9.29 45.74 25.60
N THR A 2 8.42 44.84 26.03
CA THR A 2 8.26 43.50 25.42
C THR A 2 7.05 43.37 24.50
N GLY A 3 6.16 44.34 24.44
CA GLY A 3 4.95 44.27 23.63
C GLY A 3 5.07 44.81 22.20
N LYS A 4 6.06 45.67 21.91
CA LYS A 4 6.18 46.32 20.57
C LYS A 4 7.02 45.54 19.54
N ILE A 5 7.83 44.59 19.97
CA ILE A 5 8.71 43.84 19.06
C ILE A 5 7.94 42.68 18.41
N SER A 6 6.97 42.07 19.11
CA SER A 6 6.13 40.99 18.58
C SER A 6 5.15 41.49 17.50
N GLU A 7 4.59 42.70 17.66
CA GLU A 7 3.66 43.27 16.68
C GLU A 7 4.34 43.68 15.36
N ILE A 8 5.59 44.18 15.44
CA ILE A 8 6.33 44.58 14.24
C ILE A 8 6.77 43.34 13.40
N TYR A 9 7.12 42.24 14.05
CA TYR A 9 7.49 41.01 13.33
C TYR A 9 6.26 40.26 12.80
N THR A 10 5.13 40.23 13.50
CA THR A 10 3.90 39.63 13.03
C THR A 10 3.31 40.37 11.84
N ASN A 11 3.25 41.69 11.88
CA ASN A 11 2.69 42.50 10.78
C ASN A 11 3.56 42.42 9.50
N LYS A 12 4.89 42.45 9.62
CA LYS A 12 5.78 42.31 8.49
C LYS A 12 5.70 40.92 7.86
N TRP A 13 5.52 39.88 8.68
CA TRP A 13 5.39 38.50 8.21
C TRP A 13 4.01 38.25 7.59
N GLN A 14 2.93 38.79 8.17
CA GLN A 14 1.60 38.77 7.57
C GLN A 14 1.60 39.45 6.20
N ASP A 15 2.24 40.64 6.10
CA ASP A 15 2.36 41.36 4.84
C ASP A 15 3.18 40.59 3.79
N ASP A 16 4.27 39.93 4.19
CA ASP A 16 5.09 39.12 3.29
C ASP A 16 4.40 37.82 2.92
N PHE A 17 3.68 37.18 3.84
CA PHE A 17 2.87 35.98 3.59
C PHE A 17 1.68 36.30 2.66
N VAL A 18 0.95 37.37 2.95
CA VAL A 18 -0.18 37.83 2.13
C VAL A 18 0.29 38.32 0.76
N LYS A 19 1.47 39.00 0.65
CA LYS A 19 2.06 39.41 -0.62
C LYS A 19 2.56 38.22 -1.40
N LYS A 20 3.26 37.25 -0.80
CA LYS A 20 3.66 35.99 -1.43
C LYS A 20 2.45 35.14 -1.84
N SER A 21 1.39 35.11 -1.03
CA SER A 21 0.18 34.37 -1.37
C SER A 21 -0.57 34.96 -2.57
N ARG A 22 -0.34 36.25 -2.91
CA ARG A 22 -1.02 36.95 -4.02
C ARG A 22 -0.21 37.10 -5.30
N LYS A 23 1.13 37.07 -5.28
CA LYS A 23 1.94 37.37 -6.46
C LYS A 23 3.00 36.36 -6.88
N ASP A 24 3.64 35.64 -5.95
CA ASP A 24 4.75 34.73 -6.30
C ASP A 24 4.63 33.41 -5.52
N ARG A 25 4.08 32.41 -6.17
CA ARG A 25 4.11 31.03 -5.69
C ARG A 25 4.91 30.15 -6.66
N PRO A 26 6.26 30.14 -6.61
CA PRO A 26 6.98 29.34 -7.59
C PRO A 26 6.99 27.83 -7.27
N VAL A 27 6.83 27.41 -6.02
CA VAL A 27 7.16 26.00 -5.66
C VAL A 27 5.95 25.15 -5.30
N ILE A 28 4.98 25.67 -4.55
CA ILE A 28 3.80 24.85 -4.15
C ILE A 28 2.76 24.82 -5.25
N VAL A 29 2.57 25.93 -5.97
CA VAL A 29 1.61 26.02 -7.08
C VAL A 29 2.11 25.27 -8.30
N ASP A 30 3.41 25.37 -8.64
CA ASP A 30 3.96 24.67 -9.81
C ASP A 30 4.05 23.15 -9.60
N PHE A 31 4.37 22.67 -8.40
CA PHE A 31 4.36 21.23 -8.11
C PHE A 31 2.93 20.67 -8.13
N THR A 32 1.97 21.41 -7.55
CA THR A 32 0.55 21.04 -7.60
C THR A 32 -0.01 21.26 -9.00
N GLN A 33 0.39 22.32 -9.71
CA GLN A 33 -0.08 22.60 -11.06
C GLN A 33 0.44 21.55 -12.06
N ASN A 34 1.68 21.08 -11.95
CA ASN A 34 2.21 20.01 -12.79
C ASN A 34 1.58 18.64 -12.45
N GLN A 35 1.35 18.32 -11.18
CA GLN A 35 0.60 17.15 -10.81
C GLN A 35 -0.87 17.25 -11.23
N ILE A 36 -1.47 18.42 -11.16
CA ILE A 36 -2.86 18.64 -11.54
C ILE A 36 -3.00 18.75 -13.05
N ASN A 37 -2.04 19.27 -13.78
CA ASN A 37 -2.05 19.24 -15.25
C ASN A 37 -1.91 17.80 -15.75
N SER A 38 -1.12 16.97 -15.12
CA SER A 38 -1.09 15.52 -15.38
C SER A 38 -2.39 14.80 -14.94
N LEU A 39 -2.97 15.21 -13.81
CA LEU A 39 -4.25 14.73 -13.32
C LEU A 39 -5.43 15.27 -14.16
N SER A 40 -5.38 16.52 -14.67
CA SER A 40 -6.47 17.12 -15.45
C SER A 40 -6.66 16.44 -16.81
N LEU A 41 -5.63 15.90 -17.41
CA LEU A 41 -5.73 15.07 -18.62
C LEU A 41 -6.42 13.72 -18.33
N ASP A 42 -6.15 13.11 -17.18
CA ASP A 42 -6.76 11.84 -16.75
C ASP A 42 -8.13 12.03 -16.09
N LEU A 43 -8.37 13.16 -15.45
CA LEU A 43 -9.67 13.52 -14.87
C LEU A 43 -10.78 13.59 -15.94
N ARG A 44 -10.44 14.03 -17.15
CA ARG A 44 -11.38 14.06 -18.30
C ARG A 44 -11.71 12.65 -18.83
N SER A 45 -10.84 11.69 -18.60
CA SER A 45 -11.02 10.28 -18.99
C SER A 45 -11.67 9.42 -17.91
N LEU A 46 -11.95 9.97 -16.72
CA LEU A 46 -12.64 9.25 -15.67
C LEU A 46 -14.03 8.85 -16.16
N PRO A 47 -14.36 7.56 -16.13
CA PRO A 47 -15.75 7.17 -16.29
C PRO A 47 -16.52 7.80 -15.13
N LEU A 48 -17.40 8.74 -15.46
CA LEU A 48 -18.29 9.42 -14.53
C LEU A 48 -18.86 8.38 -13.55
N LEU A 49 -18.48 8.45 -12.27
CA LEU A 49 -19.05 7.55 -11.25
C LEU A 49 -20.58 7.73 -11.17
N SER A 50 -21.08 8.96 -11.50
CA SER A 50 -22.51 9.29 -11.60
C SER A 50 -23.23 8.54 -12.73
N ASN A 51 -22.56 8.22 -13.83
CA ASN A 51 -23.14 7.45 -14.94
C ASN A 51 -22.99 5.94 -14.77
N GLN A 52 -22.38 5.48 -13.72
CA GLN A 52 -22.72 4.18 -13.19
C GLN A 52 -24.11 4.28 -12.52
N LYS A 53 -25.19 4.64 -13.32
CA LYS A 53 -26.52 4.09 -13.05
C LYS A 53 -26.22 2.71 -12.54
N ARG A 54 -26.57 2.40 -11.27
CA ARG A 54 -26.50 1.03 -10.75
C ARG A 54 -26.81 0.15 -11.95
N ARG A 55 -25.80 -0.26 -12.70
CA ARG A 55 -26.00 -1.42 -13.54
C ARG A 55 -26.46 -2.37 -12.48
N LYS A 56 -27.78 -2.69 -12.49
CA LYS A 56 -28.27 -3.86 -11.79
C LYS A 56 -27.18 -4.84 -12.11
N VAL A 57 -26.23 -5.04 -11.15
CA VAL A 57 -25.00 -5.78 -11.41
C VAL A 57 -25.55 -7.11 -11.79
N GLY A 58 -25.67 -7.29 -13.11
CA GLY A 58 -26.39 -8.44 -13.62
C GLY A 58 -25.66 -9.55 -12.95
N ARG A 59 -26.32 -10.44 -12.26
CA ARG A 59 -25.83 -11.50 -11.37
C ARG A 59 -24.54 -12.13 -11.92
N SER A 60 -23.43 -11.36 -11.96
CA SER A 60 -22.13 -11.89 -12.31
C SER A 60 -21.69 -12.68 -11.09
N SER A 61 -21.93 -13.98 -11.17
CA SER A 61 -21.47 -14.94 -10.18
C SER A 61 -19.96 -14.78 -9.98
N SER A 62 -19.47 -15.03 -8.78
CA SER A 62 -18.05 -15.22 -8.50
C SER A 62 -17.41 -16.11 -9.56
N LEU A 63 -16.10 -15.96 -9.78
CA LEU A 63 -15.34 -16.84 -10.67
C LEU A 63 -15.71 -18.29 -10.36
N ALA A 64 -16.14 -19.01 -11.38
CA ALA A 64 -16.47 -20.41 -11.21
C ALA A 64 -15.17 -21.18 -10.91
N GLU A 65 -15.18 -22.00 -9.89
CA GLU A 65 -13.99 -22.73 -9.42
C GLU A 65 -13.33 -23.57 -10.53
N HIS A 66 -14.16 -24.23 -11.37
CA HIS A 66 -13.68 -25.03 -12.49
C HIS A 66 -13.00 -24.21 -13.62
N LYS A 67 -13.03 -22.86 -13.56
CA LYS A 67 -12.31 -21.97 -14.49
C LYS A 67 -10.99 -21.46 -13.92
N MET A 68 -10.70 -21.77 -12.67
CA MET A 68 -9.49 -21.35 -11.98
C MET A 68 -8.43 -22.43 -12.16
N CYS A 69 -7.29 -22.06 -12.73
CA CYS A 69 -6.15 -22.94 -12.95
C CYS A 69 -4.91 -22.29 -12.35
N GLY A 70 -4.14 -23.04 -11.57
CA GLY A 70 -2.82 -22.59 -11.15
C GLY A 70 -1.84 -22.68 -12.33
N ALA A 71 -0.89 -21.76 -12.36
CA ALA A 71 0.17 -21.75 -13.36
C ALA A 71 1.46 -21.19 -12.78
N ASP A 72 2.58 -21.52 -13.42
CA ASP A 72 3.91 -21.08 -13.07
C ASP A 72 4.80 -21.03 -14.32
N THR A 73 5.93 -20.30 -14.26
CA THR A 73 6.93 -20.26 -15.33
C THR A 73 8.32 -20.54 -14.80
N GLU A 74 9.11 -21.32 -15.52
CA GLU A 74 10.54 -21.45 -15.32
C GLU A 74 11.29 -20.69 -16.40
N THR A 75 12.42 -20.07 -16.05
CA THR A 75 13.12 -19.15 -16.94
C THR A 75 14.58 -19.53 -17.14
N ILE A 76 15.10 -19.19 -18.32
CA ILE A 76 16.53 -19.18 -18.64
C ILE A 76 16.90 -17.72 -18.95
N ASP A 77 17.91 -17.18 -18.26
CA ASP A 77 18.34 -15.79 -18.40
C ASP A 77 17.18 -14.77 -18.31
N GLY A 78 16.20 -15.05 -17.43
CA GLY A 78 15.04 -14.21 -17.24
C GLY A 78 13.91 -14.37 -18.25
N ASN A 79 14.12 -15.14 -19.31
CA ASN A 79 13.15 -15.40 -20.38
C ASN A 79 12.39 -16.71 -20.11
N VAL A 80 11.09 -16.75 -20.42
CA VAL A 80 10.31 -17.97 -20.21
C VAL A 80 10.87 -19.12 -21.04
N TRP A 81 11.09 -20.24 -20.38
CA TRP A 81 11.48 -21.50 -20.98
C TRP A 81 10.37 -22.54 -20.83
N LEU A 82 9.84 -22.72 -19.61
CA LEU A 82 8.72 -23.61 -19.35
C LEU A 82 7.51 -22.83 -18.88
N PHE A 83 6.36 -23.19 -19.39
CA PHE A 83 5.05 -22.79 -18.85
C PHE A 83 4.36 -24.04 -18.29
N SER A 84 4.04 -24.01 -17.01
CA SER A 84 3.39 -25.11 -16.32
C SER A 84 1.99 -24.74 -15.85
N THR A 85 1.14 -25.74 -15.77
CA THR A 85 -0.17 -25.65 -15.12
C THR A 85 -0.41 -26.91 -14.29
N GLU A 86 -1.51 -26.96 -13.57
CA GLU A 86 -1.95 -28.16 -12.82
C GLU A 86 -2.08 -29.42 -13.71
N PHE A 87 -2.03 -29.28 -15.03
CA PHE A 87 -2.31 -30.35 -16.00
C PHE A 87 -1.11 -30.78 -16.82
N GLY A 88 0.00 -30.08 -16.74
CA GLY A 88 1.21 -30.39 -17.48
C GLY A 88 2.16 -29.20 -17.60
N VAL A 89 3.25 -29.42 -18.31
CA VAL A 89 4.31 -28.45 -18.57
C VAL A 89 4.61 -28.45 -20.07
N TRP A 90 4.99 -27.29 -20.60
CA TRP A 90 5.29 -27.07 -22.02
C TRP A 90 6.50 -26.16 -22.17
N GLU A 91 7.33 -26.45 -23.14
CA GLU A 91 8.39 -25.55 -23.61
C GLU A 91 7.79 -24.40 -24.41
N ILE A 92 8.35 -23.22 -24.22
CA ILE A 92 7.90 -21.98 -24.86
C ILE A 92 9.10 -21.30 -25.51
N GLU A 93 9.16 -21.35 -26.82
CA GLU A 93 10.20 -20.71 -27.61
C GLU A 93 9.69 -19.40 -28.24
N THR A 94 8.38 -19.33 -28.50
CA THR A 94 7.74 -18.19 -29.16
C THR A 94 6.47 -17.79 -28.44
N LEU A 95 6.02 -16.53 -28.66
CA LEU A 95 4.71 -16.08 -28.19
C LEU A 95 3.58 -16.94 -28.76
N GLY A 96 3.76 -17.50 -29.98
CA GLY A 96 2.81 -18.42 -30.61
C GLY A 96 2.66 -19.71 -29.82
N ASP A 97 3.76 -20.29 -29.30
CA ASP A 97 3.70 -21.50 -28.46
C ASP A 97 2.92 -21.24 -27.18
N LEU A 98 3.18 -20.12 -26.54
CA LEU A 98 2.42 -19.73 -25.34
C LEU A 98 0.92 -19.63 -25.66
N ILE A 99 0.54 -19.01 -26.77
CA ILE A 99 -0.87 -18.91 -27.19
C ILE A 99 -1.44 -20.28 -27.52
N ALA A 100 -0.70 -21.13 -28.18
CA ALA A 100 -1.13 -22.52 -28.47
C ALA A 100 -1.44 -23.28 -27.17
N VAL A 101 -0.58 -23.18 -26.16
CA VAL A 101 -0.78 -23.80 -24.83
C VAL A 101 -1.96 -23.20 -24.12
N LEU A 102 -2.06 -21.89 -24.04
CA LEU A 102 -3.15 -21.19 -23.35
C LEU A 102 -4.54 -21.55 -23.91
N TYR A 103 -4.63 -21.86 -25.21
CA TYR A 103 -5.90 -22.15 -25.91
C TYR A 103 -6.04 -23.61 -26.36
N ASN A 104 -5.16 -24.51 -25.93
CA ASN A 104 -5.20 -25.93 -26.29
C ASN A 104 -6.56 -26.58 -25.90
N LYS A 105 -7.12 -27.35 -26.82
CA LYS A 105 -8.40 -28.09 -26.67
C LYS A 105 -8.38 -29.08 -25.48
N HIS A 106 -7.22 -29.61 -25.11
CA HIS A 106 -7.10 -30.57 -24.02
C HIS A 106 -7.41 -29.93 -22.64
N HIS A 107 -7.12 -28.65 -22.46
CA HIS A 107 -7.55 -27.93 -21.26
C HIS A 107 -9.08 -27.77 -21.19
N ALA A 108 -9.77 -27.69 -22.32
CA ALA A 108 -11.22 -27.57 -22.38
C ALA A 108 -11.96 -28.90 -22.11
N LYS A 109 -11.37 -30.05 -22.50
CA LYS A 109 -12.03 -31.36 -22.37
C LYS A 109 -12.03 -31.92 -20.94
N LYS A 110 -10.97 -31.74 -20.15
CA LYS A 110 -10.93 -32.17 -18.74
C LYS A 110 -11.87 -31.38 -17.84
N TRP A 111 -12.27 -30.17 -18.25
CA TRP A 111 -13.18 -29.31 -17.48
C TRP A 111 -14.66 -29.63 -17.71
N SER A 112 -14.99 -30.47 -18.70
CA SER A 112 -16.36 -30.85 -19.05
C SER A 112 -16.81 -32.20 -18.48
N SER A 113 -15.93 -32.99 -17.83
CA SER A 113 -16.22 -34.36 -17.42
C SER A 113 -16.95 -34.54 -16.08
N GLY A 114 -17.37 -33.45 -15.45
CA GLY A 114 -18.13 -33.52 -14.21
C GLY A 114 -19.63 -33.27 -14.44
N LYS A 115 -20.42 -34.34 -14.60
CA LYS A 115 -21.89 -34.47 -14.67
C LYS A 115 -22.50 -34.42 -16.07
N LYS A 116 -23.29 -35.48 -16.36
CA LYS A 116 -24.21 -35.57 -17.51
C LYS A 116 -25.06 -34.30 -17.58
N SER A 117 -24.79 -33.42 -18.52
CA SER A 117 -25.53 -32.17 -18.69
C SER A 117 -26.67 -32.35 -19.68
N ASN A 118 -27.83 -31.79 -19.34
CA ASN A 118 -28.97 -31.64 -20.22
C ASN A 118 -28.57 -31.00 -21.57
N LYS A 119 -29.24 -31.44 -22.66
CA LYS A 119 -29.00 -30.95 -24.04
C LYS A 119 -28.96 -29.41 -24.19
N LYS A 120 -29.62 -28.66 -23.28
CA LYS A 120 -29.64 -27.18 -23.21
C LYS A 120 -28.31 -26.60 -22.69
N LEU A 121 -27.58 -27.32 -21.82
CA LEU A 121 -26.26 -26.95 -21.32
C LEU A 121 -25.15 -27.23 -22.34
N LYS A 122 -25.28 -28.29 -23.16
CA LYS A 122 -24.37 -28.55 -24.29
C LYS A 122 -24.36 -27.39 -25.30
N ARG A 123 -25.51 -26.76 -25.62
CA ARG A 123 -25.58 -25.59 -26.51
C ARG A 123 -24.96 -24.31 -25.90
N LYS A 124 -24.92 -24.18 -24.56
CA LYS A 124 -24.19 -23.07 -23.89
C LYS A 124 -22.68 -23.30 -23.77
N ALA A 125 -22.25 -24.57 -23.65
CA ALA A 125 -20.85 -24.92 -23.55
C ALA A 125 -20.08 -24.75 -24.88
N THR A 126 -20.79 -24.76 -26.02
CA THR A 126 -20.21 -24.49 -27.35
C THR A 126 -20.24 -23.02 -27.77
N ARG A 127 -20.85 -22.13 -26.98
CA ARG A 127 -20.85 -20.68 -27.21
C ARG A 127 -19.62 -20.03 -26.58
N GLY A 128 -18.54 -19.96 -27.34
CA GLY A 128 -17.32 -19.26 -27.04
C GLY A 128 -16.31 -20.10 -26.22
N VAL A 129 -15.08 -20.13 -26.65
CA VAL A 129 -13.96 -20.60 -25.81
C VAL A 129 -13.93 -19.66 -24.61
N THR A 130 -14.34 -20.18 -23.47
CA THR A 130 -14.58 -19.40 -22.26
C THR A 130 -13.31 -18.70 -21.80
N THR A 131 -13.45 -17.47 -21.32
CA THR A 131 -12.41 -16.71 -20.62
C THR A 131 -11.64 -17.62 -19.66
N LYS A 132 -10.33 -17.76 -19.86
CA LYS A 132 -9.47 -18.58 -19.01
C LYS A 132 -8.86 -17.74 -17.90
N GLN A 133 -8.67 -18.34 -16.74
CA GLN A 133 -8.20 -17.66 -15.52
C GLN A 133 -7.05 -18.46 -14.93
N PHE A 134 -5.83 -17.95 -15.06
CA PHE A 134 -4.64 -18.56 -14.49
C PHE A 134 -4.20 -17.79 -13.24
N PHE A 135 -3.76 -18.52 -12.23
CA PHE A 135 -3.33 -17.98 -10.95
C PHE A 135 -1.87 -18.33 -10.69
N PHE A 136 -1.05 -17.30 -10.58
CA PHE A 136 0.38 -17.38 -10.34
C PHE A 136 0.70 -16.98 -8.91
N TRP A 137 1.84 -17.42 -8.43
CA TRP A 137 2.41 -16.93 -7.20
C TRP A 137 3.53 -15.94 -7.50
N ASN A 138 3.29 -14.63 -7.22
CA ASN A 138 4.19 -13.54 -7.61
C ASN A 138 4.26 -13.28 -9.13
N LEU A 139 3.11 -13.15 -9.75
CA LEU A 139 2.93 -12.93 -11.20
C LEU A 139 3.87 -11.87 -11.81
N LYS A 140 4.45 -10.96 -11.02
CA LYS A 140 5.36 -9.97 -11.57
C LYS A 140 6.50 -10.62 -12.34
N TYR A 141 7.11 -11.64 -11.79
CA TYR A 141 8.20 -12.40 -12.42
C TYR A 141 7.72 -13.12 -13.69
N ASP A 142 6.64 -13.88 -13.58
CA ASP A 142 6.09 -14.67 -14.69
C ASP A 142 5.61 -13.80 -15.85
N ALA A 143 4.91 -12.69 -15.54
CA ALA A 143 4.45 -11.77 -16.59
C ALA A 143 5.61 -11.03 -17.27
N GLN A 144 6.71 -10.79 -16.55
CA GLN A 144 7.89 -10.17 -17.13
C GLN A 144 8.73 -11.13 -17.94
N SER A 145 8.68 -12.45 -17.66
CA SER A 145 9.43 -13.46 -18.41
C SER A 145 9.01 -13.59 -19.87
N ILE A 146 7.82 -13.14 -20.24
CA ILE A 146 7.34 -13.13 -21.63
C ILE A 146 7.62 -11.80 -22.35
N MET A 147 8.18 -10.80 -21.68
CA MET A 147 8.41 -9.48 -22.28
C MET A 147 9.52 -9.49 -23.32
N HIS A 148 10.40 -10.50 -23.31
CA HIS A 148 11.41 -10.65 -24.36
C HIS A 148 10.83 -10.91 -25.76
N PHE A 149 9.56 -11.34 -25.87
CA PHE A 149 8.85 -11.44 -27.15
C PHE A 149 8.39 -10.08 -27.69
N LEU A 150 8.60 -8.99 -26.94
CA LEU A 150 8.10 -7.66 -27.27
C LEU A 150 9.23 -6.71 -27.64
N GLY A 151 8.93 -5.75 -28.48
CA GLY A 151 9.81 -4.62 -28.76
C GLY A 151 9.87 -3.63 -27.58
N LYS A 152 10.94 -2.83 -27.51
CA LYS A 152 11.18 -1.85 -26.43
C LYS A 152 9.99 -0.91 -26.21
N ASP A 153 9.44 -0.34 -27.28
CA ASP A 153 8.31 0.59 -27.22
C ASP A 153 7.03 -0.10 -26.71
N GLN A 154 6.86 -1.38 -27.03
CA GLN A 154 5.74 -2.19 -26.54
C GLN A 154 5.88 -2.49 -25.04
N ILE A 155 7.11 -2.76 -24.56
CA ILE A 155 7.38 -2.94 -23.13
C ILE A 155 7.07 -1.63 -22.37
N ASP A 156 7.53 -0.50 -22.89
CA ASP A 156 7.30 0.81 -22.26
C ASP A 156 5.81 1.14 -22.18
N ALA A 157 5.06 0.92 -23.24
CA ALA A 157 3.61 1.10 -23.25
C ALA A 157 2.90 0.19 -22.22
N LEU A 158 3.30 -1.09 -22.14
CA LEU A 158 2.76 -2.01 -21.13
C LEU A 158 3.06 -1.55 -19.69
N LEU A 159 4.25 -1.02 -19.44
CA LEU A 159 4.68 -0.61 -18.10
C LEU A 159 3.94 0.65 -17.60
N VAL A 160 3.43 1.48 -18.50
CA VAL A 160 2.55 2.63 -18.15
C VAL A 160 1.06 2.26 -18.18
N GLY A 161 0.74 0.97 -18.40
CA GLY A 161 -0.61 0.42 -18.33
C GLY A 161 -1.42 0.58 -19.62
N ASP A 162 -0.76 0.91 -20.73
CA ASP A 162 -1.40 0.96 -22.04
C ASP A 162 -1.64 -0.44 -22.62
N LYS A 163 -2.52 -0.52 -23.60
CA LYS A 163 -2.74 -1.75 -24.37
C LYS A 163 -1.72 -1.81 -25.50
N VAL A 164 -1.13 -2.98 -25.69
CA VAL A 164 -0.15 -3.24 -26.72
C VAL A 164 -0.66 -4.31 -27.67
N GLU A 165 -0.55 -4.09 -28.96
CA GLU A 165 -0.84 -5.09 -29.99
C GLU A 165 0.45 -5.75 -30.46
N VAL A 166 0.41 -7.08 -30.54
CA VAL A 166 1.52 -7.92 -31.01
C VAL A 166 0.95 -8.94 -31.98
N THR A 167 1.71 -9.28 -32.99
CA THR A 167 1.35 -10.32 -33.95
C THR A 167 2.22 -11.54 -33.69
N CYS A 168 1.66 -12.74 -33.74
CA CYS A 168 2.38 -13.99 -33.65
C CYS A 168 1.76 -15.08 -34.56
N VAL A 169 2.56 -16.02 -34.95
CA VAL A 169 2.12 -17.24 -35.66
C VAL A 169 1.88 -18.32 -34.61
N VAL A 170 0.69 -18.91 -34.59
CA VAL A 170 0.36 -20.00 -33.66
C VAL A 170 0.72 -21.32 -34.30
N PRO A 171 1.62 -22.14 -33.72
CA PRO A 171 1.97 -23.47 -34.22
C PRO A 171 0.73 -24.32 -34.43
N ASN A 172 0.77 -25.15 -35.49
CA ASN A 172 -0.32 -26.04 -35.95
C ASN A 172 -1.58 -25.35 -36.51
N TYR A 173 -1.59 -24.02 -36.59
CA TYR A 173 -2.68 -23.30 -37.25
C TYR A 173 -2.19 -22.53 -38.49
N GLU A 174 -0.87 -22.37 -38.66
CA GLU A 174 -0.19 -21.61 -39.75
C GLU A 174 -0.81 -20.22 -39.98
N GLN A 175 -1.49 -19.70 -38.95
CA GLN A 175 -2.22 -18.46 -39.02
C GLN A 175 -1.55 -17.40 -38.17
N GLU A 176 -1.31 -16.25 -38.76
CA GLU A 176 -0.89 -15.05 -38.05
C GLU A 176 -2.10 -14.45 -37.30
N ILE A 177 -1.95 -14.24 -36.02
CA ILE A 177 -3.01 -13.63 -35.17
C ILE A 177 -2.50 -12.39 -34.48
N LYS A 178 -3.40 -11.44 -34.30
CA LYS A 178 -3.16 -10.25 -33.46
C LYS A 178 -3.56 -10.55 -32.02
N ILE A 179 -2.73 -10.11 -31.10
CA ILE A 179 -2.94 -10.25 -29.66
C ILE A 179 -2.87 -8.87 -29.03
N THR A 180 -3.87 -8.50 -28.25
CA THR A 180 -3.81 -7.32 -27.38
C THR A 180 -3.37 -7.74 -25.99
N LEU A 181 -2.29 -7.19 -25.50
CA LEU A 181 -1.79 -7.36 -24.13
C LEU A 181 -2.17 -6.13 -23.27
N LYS A 182 -2.50 -6.40 -22.01
CA LYS A 182 -2.65 -5.35 -21.00
C LYS A 182 -2.08 -5.85 -19.68
N TYR A 183 -1.14 -5.11 -19.12
CA TYR A 183 -0.44 -5.48 -17.91
C TYR A 183 -0.67 -4.46 -16.79
N LEU A 184 -0.86 -4.93 -15.58
CA LEU A 184 -0.77 -4.14 -14.36
C LEU A 184 0.20 -4.85 -13.43
N GLU A 185 1.36 -4.25 -13.24
CA GLU A 185 2.52 -4.85 -12.58
C GLU A 185 2.16 -5.55 -11.27
N GLY A 186 2.52 -6.83 -11.19
CA GLY A 186 2.30 -7.67 -10.03
C GLY A 186 0.83 -7.82 -9.62
N LYS A 187 -0.12 -7.67 -10.54
CA LYS A 187 -1.55 -7.85 -10.27
C LYS A 187 -2.24 -8.70 -11.31
N TYR A 188 -2.12 -8.35 -12.58
CA TYR A 188 -2.69 -9.14 -13.66
C TYR A 188 -2.03 -8.85 -15.01
N LEU A 189 -2.13 -9.85 -15.88
CA LEU A 189 -1.89 -9.73 -17.32
C LEU A 189 -3.14 -10.22 -18.06
N GLU A 190 -3.66 -9.42 -18.97
CA GLU A 190 -4.71 -9.81 -19.91
C GLU A 190 -4.09 -10.09 -21.27
N ILE A 191 -4.35 -11.26 -21.82
CA ILE A 191 -3.98 -11.69 -23.17
C ILE A 191 -5.28 -11.87 -23.94
N LYS A 192 -5.53 -11.00 -24.93
CA LYS A 192 -6.75 -11.01 -25.72
C LYS A 192 -6.41 -11.22 -27.19
N PRO A 193 -6.52 -12.46 -27.72
CA PRO A 193 -6.31 -12.73 -29.12
C PRO A 193 -7.50 -12.26 -29.96
N ASP A 194 -7.22 -11.69 -31.12
CA ASP A 194 -8.22 -11.49 -32.16
C ASP A 194 -8.24 -12.73 -33.08
N TRP A 195 -8.76 -13.79 -32.54
CA TRP A 195 -8.74 -15.11 -33.13
C TRP A 195 -10.12 -15.76 -33.08
N LYS A 196 -10.41 -16.55 -34.11
CA LYS A 196 -11.60 -17.40 -34.17
C LYS A 196 -11.17 -18.86 -34.36
N ILE A 197 -11.80 -19.77 -33.64
CA ILE A 197 -11.69 -21.21 -33.86
C ILE A 197 -13.04 -21.67 -34.40
N GLY A 198 -13.11 -21.89 -35.71
CA GLY A 198 -14.35 -22.05 -36.46
C GLY A 198 -15.14 -20.74 -36.41
N GLU A 199 -16.43 -20.79 -36.10
CA GLU A 199 -17.29 -19.61 -35.97
C GLU A 199 -17.16 -18.86 -34.65
N HIS A 200 -16.39 -19.39 -33.69
CA HIS A 200 -16.35 -18.89 -32.32
C HIS A 200 -15.14 -18.00 -32.06
N LYS A 201 -15.39 -16.76 -31.62
CA LYS A 201 -14.35 -15.85 -31.16
C LYS A 201 -13.73 -16.36 -29.85
N VAL A 202 -12.41 -16.41 -29.81
CA VAL A 202 -11.65 -16.81 -28.63
C VAL A 202 -11.73 -15.71 -27.58
N GLY A 203 -12.01 -16.08 -26.32
CA GLY A 203 -12.11 -15.14 -25.19
C GLY A 203 -10.74 -14.74 -24.66
N SER A 204 -10.68 -13.66 -23.88
CA SER A 204 -9.46 -13.24 -23.18
C SER A 204 -8.96 -14.30 -22.18
N CYS A 205 -7.66 -14.39 -22.03
CA CYS A 205 -6.98 -15.11 -20.97
C CYS A 205 -6.50 -14.10 -19.93
N TYR A 206 -6.68 -14.41 -18.65
CA TYR A 206 -6.26 -13.56 -17.54
C TYR A 206 -5.28 -14.33 -16.65
N TRP A 207 -4.17 -13.71 -16.33
CA TRP A 207 -3.19 -14.14 -15.34
C TRP A 207 -3.33 -13.27 -14.10
N TRP A 208 -3.46 -13.88 -12.92
CA TRP A 208 -3.70 -13.20 -11.65
C TRP A 208 -2.60 -13.50 -10.65
N ASP A 209 -2.18 -12.51 -9.89
CA ASP A 209 -1.29 -12.72 -8.75
C ASP A 209 -2.10 -13.06 -7.50
N ILE A 210 -2.08 -14.34 -7.10
CA ILE A 210 -2.77 -14.78 -5.88
C ILE A 210 -1.96 -14.51 -4.60
N SER A 211 -0.63 -14.32 -4.69
CA SER A 211 0.23 -14.07 -3.54
C SER A 211 -0.19 -12.82 -2.75
N GLN A 212 -0.80 -11.83 -3.41
CA GLN A 212 -1.31 -10.64 -2.78
C GLN A 212 -2.40 -10.90 -1.74
N PHE A 213 -3.17 -11.97 -1.91
CA PHE A 213 -4.20 -12.40 -0.97
C PHE A 213 -3.61 -13.14 0.26
N TYR A 214 -2.32 -13.39 0.23
CA TYR A 214 -1.51 -13.99 1.28
C TYR A 214 -0.38 -13.08 1.76
N PHE A 215 -0.57 -11.75 1.60
CA PHE A 215 0.39 -10.71 2.01
C PHE A 215 1.81 -10.91 1.44
N LYS A 216 1.89 -11.47 0.22
CA LYS A 216 3.15 -11.79 -0.48
C LYS A 216 4.09 -12.72 0.33
N ALA A 217 3.52 -13.61 1.12
CA ALA A 217 4.28 -14.68 1.75
C ALA A 217 5.00 -15.54 0.68
N ARG A 218 6.04 -16.26 1.05
CA ARG A 218 6.62 -17.28 0.16
C ARG A 218 5.62 -18.40 -0.08
N LEU A 219 5.58 -18.95 -1.30
CA LEU A 219 4.63 -20.02 -1.68
C LEU A 219 4.68 -21.20 -0.70
N ASN A 220 5.88 -21.68 -0.35
CA ASN A 220 6.04 -22.77 0.59
C ASN A 220 5.42 -22.47 1.97
N ASN A 221 5.61 -21.24 2.48
CA ASN A 221 5.06 -20.84 3.77
C ASN A 221 3.52 -20.75 3.73
N ALA A 222 2.96 -20.23 2.64
CA ALA A 222 1.52 -20.16 2.45
C ALA A 222 0.93 -21.56 2.28
N ALA A 223 1.53 -22.42 1.47
CA ALA A 223 1.10 -23.79 1.27
C ALA A 223 1.13 -24.58 2.58
N LYS A 224 2.23 -24.51 3.32
CA LYS A 224 2.36 -25.17 4.63
C LYS A 224 1.29 -24.69 5.62
N LYS A 225 1.08 -23.37 5.71
CA LYS A 225 0.15 -22.76 6.66
C LYS A 225 -1.32 -23.04 6.34
N PHE A 226 -1.71 -22.97 5.07
CA PHE A 226 -3.12 -22.98 4.66
C PHE A 226 -3.59 -24.27 4.01
N LEU A 227 -2.66 -25.09 3.48
CA LEU A 227 -2.98 -26.37 2.85
C LEU A 227 -2.40 -27.58 3.59
N GLY A 228 -1.44 -27.37 4.50
CA GLY A 228 -0.67 -28.46 5.12
C GLY A 228 0.33 -29.11 4.14
N GLU A 229 0.62 -28.47 3.00
CA GLU A 229 1.47 -28.99 1.91
C GLU A 229 2.76 -28.17 1.82
N THR A 230 3.82 -28.78 1.26
CA THR A 230 5.12 -28.14 1.03
C THR A 230 5.52 -28.26 -0.43
N LYS A 231 6.42 -27.37 -0.86
CA LYS A 231 7.07 -27.49 -2.18
C LYS A 231 7.96 -28.72 -2.25
N ILE A 232 8.17 -29.20 -3.46
CA ILE A 232 9.19 -30.22 -3.72
C ILE A 232 10.55 -29.53 -3.67
N GLU A 233 11.43 -30.01 -2.81
CA GLU A 233 12.78 -29.44 -2.65
C GLU A 233 13.87 -30.45 -3.04
N LYS A 234 13.51 -31.73 -3.23
CA LYS A 234 14.47 -32.78 -3.53
C LYS A 234 14.22 -33.44 -4.88
N CYS A 235 15.29 -33.67 -5.61
CA CYS A 235 15.34 -34.48 -6.81
C CYS A 235 15.20 -35.97 -6.51
N PHE A 236 15.00 -36.78 -7.51
CA PHE A 236 14.94 -38.25 -7.41
C PHE A 236 16.20 -38.87 -6.79
N ASP A 237 17.38 -38.26 -7.05
CA ASP A 237 18.66 -38.68 -6.48
C ASP A 237 18.89 -38.22 -5.04
N GLY A 238 17.91 -37.54 -4.44
CA GLY A 238 17.99 -37.00 -3.09
C GLY A 238 18.71 -35.65 -2.96
N SER A 239 19.31 -35.13 -4.04
CA SER A 239 19.89 -33.78 -4.07
C SER A 239 18.82 -32.71 -3.97
N ILE A 240 19.22 -31.48 -3.55
CA ILE A 240 18.32 -30.33 -3.53
C ILE A 240 18.24 -29.75 -4.94
N LEU A 241 17.02 -29.57 -5.45
CA LEU A 241 16.79 -28.89 -6.73
C LEU A 241 17.18 -27.41 -6.60
N ASP A 242 18.20 -27.00 -7.34
CA ASP A 242 18.68 -25.62 -7.38
C ASP A 242 18.18 -24.90 -8.63
N VAL A 243 17.06 -24.20 -8.51
CA VAL A 243 16.49 -23.39 -9.61
C VAL A 243 17.40 -22.22 -10.04
N GLY A 244 18.44 -21.89 -9.28
CA GLY A 244 19.46 -20.92 -9.67
C GLY A 244 20.39 -21.45 -10.77
N GLN A 245 20.44 -22.78 -10.98
CA GLN A 245 21.25 -23.43 -12.00
C GLN A 245 20.51 -23.70 -13.33
N LEU A 246 19.28 -23.17 -13.48
CA LEU A 246 18.51 -23.38 -14.72
C LEU A 246 19.18 -22.77 -15.96
N ASN A 247 20.13 -21.87 -15.82
CA ASN A 247 20.93 -21.36 -16.96
C ASN A 247 21.98 -22.36 -17.45
N ASP A 248 22.35 -23.37 -16.65
CA ASP A 248 23.25 -24.45 -17.07
C ASP A 248 22.47 -25.52 -17.83
N GLU A 249 22.82 -25.74 -19.08
CA GLU A 249 22.19 -26.72 -19.95
C GLU A 249 22.36 -28.15 -19.45
N ASN A 250 23.56 -28.53 -18.97
CA ASN A 250 23.82 -29.87 -18.42
C ASN A 250 22.95 -30.13 -17.19
N TYR A 251 22.75 -29.11 -16.36
CA TYR A 251 21.86 -29.20 -15.20
C TYR A 251 20.42 -29.46 -15.65
N ARG A 252 19.93 -28.70 -16.63
CA ARG A 252 18.57 -28.89 -17.19
C ARG A 252 18.35 -30.28 -17.78
N ILE A 253 19.34 -30.78 -18.55
CA ILE A 253 19.27 -32.13 -19.14
C ILE A 253 19.22 -33.18 -18.04
N LYS A 254 20.11 -33.09 -17.04
CA LYS A 254 20.21 -34.07 -15.96
C LYS A 254 18.94 -34.12 -15.09
N TYR A 255 18.39 -32.96 -14.73
CA TYR A 255 17.27 -32.86 -13.80
C TYR A 255 15.93 -32.52 -14.47
N ARG A 256 15.80 -32.72 -15.78
CA ARG A 256 14.61 -32.33 -16.56
C ARG A 256 13.29 -32.77 -15.91
N LYS A 257 13.18 -34.02 -15.52
CA LYS A 257 11.94 -34.57 -14.91
C LYS A 257 11.65 -34.00 -13.54
N ASP A 258 12.68 -33.68 -12.77
CA ASP A 258 12.53 -33.10 -11.47
C ASP A 258 12.08 -31.62 -11.58
N ILE A 259 12.64 -30.87 -12.55
CA ILE A 259 12.25 -29.50 -12.87
C ILE A 259 10.78 -29.46 -13.31
N GLU A 260 10.36 -30.35 -14.23
CA GLU A 260 8.97 -30.43 -14.68
C GLU A 260 8.01 -30.74 -13.53
N LYS A 261 8.36 -31.68 -12.67
CA LYS A 261 7.57 -32.04 -11.49
C LYS A 261 7.48 -30.88 -10.49
N TYR A 262 8.58 -30.16 -10.28
CA TYR A 262 8.64 -28.98 -9.44
C TYR A 262 7.73 -27.86 -9.97
N ALA A 263 7.84 -27.52 -11.27
CA ALA A 263 7.02 -26.50 -11.92
C ALA A 263 5.51 -26.82 -11.89
N ILE A 264 5.14 -28.08 -12.12
CA ILE A 264 3.74 -28.54 -11.98
C ILE A 264 3.26 -28.40 -10.52
N GLN A 265 4.10 -28.74 -9.54
CA GLN A 265 3.74 -28.63 -8.12
C GLN A 265 3.49 -27.18 -7.72
N ASP A 266 4.32 -26.22 -8.15
CA ASP A 266 4.13 -24.80 -7.86
C ASP A 266 2.82 -24.30 -8.46
N ALA A 267 2.51 -24.67 -9.70
CA ALA A 267 1.21 -24.40 -10.33
C ALA A 267 0.04 -25.01 -9.53
N VAL A 268 0.14 -26.27 -9.10
CA VAL A 268 -0.88 -26.95 -8.28
C VAL A 268 -1.13 -26.21 -6.97
N LEU A 269 -0.05 -25.81 -6.26
CA LEU A 269 -0.16 -25.08 -4.99
C LEU A 269 -0.81 -23.71 -5.19
N ALA A 270 -0.39 -22.96 -6.23
CA ALA A 270 -0.99 -21.67 -6.57
C ALA A 270 -2.49 -21.79 -6.87
N GLY A 271 -2.89 -22.82 -7.64
CA GLY A 271 -4.28 -23.09 -7.96
C GLY A 271 -5.12 -23.49 -6.74
N LYS A 272 -4.60 -24.37 -5.86
CA LYS A 272 -5.27 -24.74 -4.60
C LYS A 272 -5.48 -23.51 -3.71
N LEU A 273 -4.45 -22.69 -3.52
CA LEU A 273 -4.53 -21.46 -2.73
C LEU A 273 -5.52 -20.46 -3.33
N ALA A 274 -5.58 -20.33 -4.67
CA ALA A 274 -6.55 -19.48 -5.32
C ALA A 274 -8.00 -19.93 -5.08
N ARG A 275 -8.27 -21.23 -5.20
CA ARG A 275 -9.59 -21.82 -4.92
C ARG A 275 -9.97 -21.68 -3.45
N LEU A 276 -9.04 -21.91 -2.54
CA LEU A 276 -9.27 -21.70 -1.09
C LEU A 276 -9.66 -20.24 -0.82
N LYS A 277 -8.88 -19.30 -1.34
CA LYS A 277 -9.17 -17.87 -1.13
C LYS A 277 -10.52 -17.45 -1.73
N ARG A 278 -10.87 -17.97 -2.90
CA ARG A 278 -12.22 -17.79 -3.47
C ARG A 278 -13.30 -18.33 -2.51
N ALA A 279 -13.10 -19.52 -1.96
CA ALA A 279 -14.06 -20.14 -1.02
C ALA A 279 -14.23 -19.28 0.23
N ASP A 280 -13.13 -18.76 0.81
CA ASP A 280 -13.14 -17.83 1.95
C ASP A 280 -14.08 -16.63 1.70
N TYR A 281 -13.94 -15.96 0.55
CA TYR A 281 -14.77 -14.79 0.23
C TYR A 281 -16.21 -15.16 -0.08
N VAL A 282 -16.44 -16.23 -0.85
CA VAL A 282 -17.78 -16.66 -1.25
C VAL A 282 -18.59 -17.13 -0.04
N SER A 283 -17.96 -17.80 0.94
CA SER A 283 -18.63 -18.21 2.18
C SER A 283 -19.12 -17.02 3.02
N GLN A 284 -18.51 -15.84 2.84
CA GLN A 284 -18.92 -14.59 3.48
C GLN A 284 -19.84 -13.74 2.57
N ASN A 285 -20.44 -14.32 1.54
CA ASN A 285 -21.29 -13.63 0.55
C ASN A 285 -20.57 -12.48 -0.20
N ILE A 286 -19.25 -12.51 -0.27
CA ILE A 286 -18.46 -11.53 -1.01
C ILE A 286 -18.09 -12.11 -2.38
N ARG A 287 -18.31 -11.33 -3.43
CA ARG A 287 -18.06 -11.77 -4.81
C ARG A 287 -16.57 -11.73 -5.16
N PHE A 288 -16.02 -12.87 -5.53
CA PHE A 288 -14.63 -13.01 -6.00
C PHE A 288 -14.61 -13.04 -7.54
N ILE A 289 -14.58 -11.87 -8.19
CA ILE A 289 -14.80 -11.76 -9.65
C ILE A 289 -13.50 -11.48 -10.40
N GLN A 290 -12.84 -10.40 -10.16
CA GLN A 290 -11.57 -10.00 -10.80
C GLN A 290 -10.58 -9.70 -9.68
N PRO A 291 -9.82 -10.69 -9.25
CA PRO A 291 -9.02 -10.57 -8.03
C PRO A 291 -7.71 -9.82 -8.30
N TYR A 292 -7.78 -8.54 -8.69
CA TYR A 292 -6.60 -7.70 -8.87
C TYR A 292 -5.80 -7.53 -7.58
N SER A 293 -6.49 -7.39 -6.45
CA SER A 293 -5.91 -7.25 -5.12
C SER A 293 -7.01 -7.27 -4.05
N LEU A 294 -6.62 -7.44 -2.79
CA LEU A 294 -7.50 -7.31 -1.63
C LEU A 294 -8.32 -6.02 -1.66
N ALA A 295 -7.66 -4.89 -1.90
CA ALA A 295 -8.32 -3.59 -1.97
C ALA A 295 -9.28 -3.43 -3.17
N ASN A 296 -9.09 -4.18 -4.25
CA ASN A 296 -10.04 -4.18 -5.36
C ASN A 296 -11.31 -4.95 -5.02
N VAL A 297 -11.20 -6.06 -4.29
CA VAL A 297 -12.37 -6.81 -3.81
C VAL A 297 -13.18 -5.92 -2.85
N ALA A 298 -12.51 -5.26 -1.89
CA ALA A 298 -13.14 -4.33 -0.97
C ALA A 298 -13.83 -3.16 -1.69
N GLN A 299 -13.17 -2.56 -2.66
CA GLN A 299 -13.75 -1.49 -3.48
C GLN A 299 -15.02 -1.93 -4.23
N ARG A 300 -15.02 -3.13 -4.77
CA ARG A 300 -16.20 -3.67 -5.48
C ARG A 300 -17.36 -3.93 -4.54
N GLU A 301 -17.06 -4.46 -3.37
CA GLU A 301 -18.07 -4.70 -2.35
C GLU A 301 -18.66 -3.38 -1.86
N LEU A 302 -17.83 -2.38 -1.55
CA LEU A 302 -18.27 -1.04 -1.17
C LEU A 302 -19.20 -0.44 -2.25
N LEU A 303 -18.72 -0.37 -3.50
CA LEU A 303 -19.48 0.24 -4.61
C LEU A 303 -20.73 -0.55 -5.02
N SER A 304 -20.90 -1.79 -4.52
CA SER A 304 -22.12 -2.57 -4.72
C SER A 304 -23.20 -2.30 -3.67
N SER A 305 -22.82 -1.84 -2.50
CA SER A 305 -23.68 -1.65 -1.33
C SER A 305 -23.86 -0.18 -0.93
N CYS A 306 -22.91 0.69 -1.30
CA CYS A 306 -22.88 2.09 -0.89
C CYS A 306 -22.86 3.03 -2.10
N GLU A 307 -23.50 4.19 -1.95
CA GLU A 307 -23.42 5.30 -2.89
C GLU A 307 -22.30 6.24 -2.43
N VAL A 308 -21.11 6.04 -2.99
CA VAL A 308 -19.97 6.91 -2.71
C VAL A 308 -20.02 8.11 -3.65
N PRO A 309 -19.91 9.36 -3.13
CA PRO A 309 -19.98 10.55 -3.96
C PRO A 309 -18.83 10.60 -4.97
N THR A 310 -19.10 11.17 -6.12
CA THR A 310 -18.11 11.37 -7.17
C THR A 310 -17.44 12.73 -7.02
N ILE A 311 -16.27 12.91 -7.66
CA ILE A 311 -15.58 14.19 -7.71
C ILE A 311 -15.89 14.98 -8.98
N ASN A 312 -16.80 14.52 -9.83
CA ASN A 312 -17.02 15.13 -11.14
C ASN A 312 -17.41 16.60 -11.06
N HIS A 313 -18.31 16.95 -10.13
CA HIS A 313 -18.71 18.33 -9.93
C HIS A 313 -17.53 19.22 -9.46
N TYR A 314 -16.54 18.66 -8.76
CA TYR A 314 -15.32 19.39 -8.40
C TYR A 314 -14.39 19.62 -9.60
N ILE A 315 -14.44 18.75 -10.60
CA ILE A 315 -13.60 18.85 -11.80
C ILE A 315 -14.22 19.83 -12.78
N GLU A 316 -15.53 19.81 -12.91
CA GLU A 316 -16.29 20.64 -13.86
C GLU A 316 -16.36 22.10 -13.40
N ASP A 317 -16.43 22.34 -12.10
CA ASP A 317 -16.45 23.69 -11.51
C ASP A 317 -15.03 24.13 -11.11
N ARG A 318 -14.55 25.25 -11.73
CA ARG A 318 -13.22 25.79 -11.46
C ARG A 318 -13.02 26.22 -10.00
N GLY A 319 -14.05 26.75 -9.35
CA GLY A 319 -14.01 27.15 -7.93
C GLY A 319 -13.84 25.94 -7.01
N LEU A 320 -14.59 24.87 -7.29
CA LEU A 320 -14.52 23.63 -6.53
C LEU A 320 -13.26 22.80 -6.84
N ASN A 321 -12.70 22.91 -8.06
CA ASN A 321 -11.46 22.24 -8.42
C ASN A 321 -10.31 22.65 -7.47
N LYS A 322 -10.28 23.91 -7.03
CA LYS A 322 -9.32 24.39 -6.01
C LYS A 322 -9.38 23.56 -4.72
N ILE A 323 -10.57 23.08 -4.34
CA ILE A 323 -10.74 22.24 -3.13
C ILE A 323 -10.03 20.89 -3.30
N LEU A 324 -10.12 20.26 -4.48
CA LEU A 324 -9.38 19.01 -4.73
C LEU A 324 -7.87 19.22 -4.66
N GLN A 325 -7.38 20.36 -5.18
CA GLN A 325 -5.97 20.72 -5.14
C GLN A 325 -5.47 20.92 -3.72
N ILE A 326 -6.23 21.67 -2.93
CA ILE A 326 -5.96 21.91 -1.51
C ILE A 326 -5.95 20.58 -0.74
N ALA A 327 -6.95 19.76 -0.94
CA ALA A 327 -7.06 18.46 -0.30
C ALA A 327 -5.88 17.54 -0.67
N GLN A 328 -5.45 17.54 -1.95
CA GLN A 328 -4.28 16.78 -2.39
C GLN A 328 -2.98 17.27 -1.74
N THR A 329 -2.84 18.59 -1.58
CA THR A 329 -1.68 19.20 -0.91
C THR A 329 -1.67 18.90 0.59
N SER A 330 -2.84 18.82 1.21
CA SER A 330 -3.04 18.46 2.63
C SER A 330 -2.90 16.96 2.89
N PHE A 331 -2.76 16.14 1.83
CA PHE A 331 -2.65 14.70 2.00
C PHE A 331 -1.26 14.28 2.43
N PHE A 332 -1.17 13.78 3.65
CA PHE A 332 -0.03 13.08 4.19
C PHE A 332 -0.47 11.68 4.64
N GLY A 333 0.43 10.70 4.51
CA GLY A 333 0.18 9.34 4.98
C GLY A 333 0.15 9.22 6.50
N GLY A 334 0.23 7.98 7.00
CA GLY A 334 0.36 7.72 8.43
C GLY A 334 1.64 8.30 9.01
N TRP A 335 1.58 8.72 10.26
CA TRP A 335 2.72 9.25 10.99
C TRP A 335 3.62 8.11 11.48
N PHE A 336 4.90 8.14 11.09
CA PHE A 336 5.91 7.18 11.53
C PHE A 336 7.14 7.91 11.99
N GLU A 337 7.39 7.89 13.30
CA GLU A 337 8.54 8.58 13.88
C GLU A 337 8.91 7.97 15.24
N THR A 338 10.19 8.00 15.62
CA THR A 338 10.67 7.67 16.96
C THR A 338 11.54 8.79 17.49
N CYS A 339 11.51 9.05 18.79
CA CYS A 339 12.34 10.11 19.40
C CYS A 339 13.79 9.71 19.63
N GLY A 340 14.15 8.44 19.37
CA GLY A 340 15.51 7.96 19.56
C GLY A 340 15.68 6.49 19.20
N ASN A 341 16.85 5.92 19.50
CA ASN A 341 17.15 4.50 19.37
C ASN A 341 17.81 3.96 20.65
N GLY A 342 17.89 2.63 20.77
CA GLY A 342 18.37 1.93 21.96
C GLY A 342 17.28 1.34 22.80
N ARG A 343 17.58 0.99 24.07
CA ARG A 343 16.65 0.33 24.99
C ARG A 343 15.96 1.33 25.90
N PHE A 344 14.65 1.20 25.98
CA PHE A 344 13.79 1.91 26.91
C PHE A 344 13.06 0.89 27.80
N ASN A 345 13.24 1.01 29.11
CA ASN A 345 12.65 0.06 30.06
C ASN A 345 11.23 0.49 30.42
N GLY A 346 10.34 -0.50 30.65
CA GLY A 346 9.00 -0.28 31.14
C GLY A 346 8.14 0.62 30.23
N CYS A 347 7.94 0.21 28.99
CA CYS A 347 7.12 0.93 28.00
C CYS A 347 5.71 0.33 27.88
N MET A 348 4.77 1.14 27.46
CA MET A 348 3.40 0.74 27.13
C MET A 348 3.01 1.28 25.75
N GLY A 349 2.46 0.38 24.92
CA GLY A 349 1.89 0.70 23.62
C GLY A 349 0.38 0.78 23.68
N VAL A 350 -0.20 1.75 22.99
CA VAL A 350 -1.65 1.87 22.73
C VAL A 350 -1.90 2.11 21.26
N ASP A 351 -3.01 1.57 20.73
CA ASP A 351 -3.37 1.61 19.32
C ASP A 351 -4.83 1.98 19.13
N LEU A 352 -5.17 2.63 18.04
CA LEU A 352 -6.55 2.98 17.70
C LEU A 352 -7.25 1.83 16.99
N ALA A 353 -8.30 1.29 17.59
CA ALA A 353 -9.11 0.22 17.02
C ALA A 353 -9.71 0.63 15.66
N SER A 354 -9.13 0.11 14.58
CA SER A 354 -9.58 0.39 13.21
C SER A 354 -9.66 1.91 12.91
N ALA A 355 -8.58 2.64 13.15
CA ALA A 355 -8.50 4.10 13.08
C ALA A 355 -9.10 4.72 11.82
N TYR A 356 -8.67 4.28 10.63
CA TYR A 356 -9.20 4.80 9.37
C TYR A 356 -10.67 4.44 9.11
N PRO A 357 -11.12 3.20 9.34
CA PRO A 357 -12.54 2.86 9.30
C PRO A 357 -13.40 3.72 10.24
N TYR A 358 -12.91 4.06 11.44
CA TYR A 358 -13.62 4.96 12.35
C TYR A 358 -13.88 6.33 11.74
N VAL A 359 -12.86 6.95 11.16
CA VAL A 359 -13.03 8.24 10.48
C VAL A 359 -14.00 8.09 9.30
N MET A 360 -13.81 7.07 8.45
CA MET A 360 -14.68 6.82 7.29
C MET A 360 -16.14 6.63 7.68
N TYR A 361 -16.42 6.00 8.82
CA TYR A 361 -17.78 5.80 9.34
C TYR A 361 -18.54 7.11 9.50
N HIS A 362 -17.86 8.16 9.92
CA HIS A 362 -18.44 9.47 10.23
C HIS A 362 -18.40 10.48 9.07
N LEU A 363 -17.66 10.19 7.99
CA LEU A 363 -17.51 11.14 6.88
C LEU A 363 -18.85 11.48 6.22
N PRO A 364 -19.18 12.77 6.05
CA PRO A 364 -20.37 13.21 5.32
C PRO A 364 -20.23 12.97 3.81
N ASP A 365 -21.35 12.98 3.14
CA ASP A 365 -21.42 12.96 1.66
C ASP A 365 -21.08 14.35 1.10
N THR A 366 -19.86 14.51 0.62
CA THR A 366 -19.37 15.79 0.09
C THR A 366 -20.04 16.28 -1.19
N SER A 367 -20.97 15.50 -1.75
CA SER A 367 -21.86 15.95 -2.83
C SER A 367 -23.15 16.61 -2.34
N LYS A 368 -23.40 16.60 -1.03
CA LYS A 368 -24.63 17.08 -0.38
C LYS A 368 -24.33 18.19 0.61
N GLY A 369 -24.05 19.37 0.11
CA GLY A 369 -23.70 20.54 0.88
C GLY A 369 -22.93 21.57 0.10
N ASN A 370 -22.36 22.55 0.78
CA ASN A 370 -21.66 23.67 0.18
C ASN A 370 -20.28 23.88 0.81
N TRP A 371 -19.32 24.30 -0.02
CA TRP A 371 -18.03 24.75 0.47
C TRP A 371 -18.06 26.26 0.75
N ILE A 372 -17.53 26.63 1.90
CA ILE A 372 -17.44 28.03 2.35
C ILE A 372 -15.98 28.40 2.47
N ARG A 373 -15.58 29.50 1.81
CA ARG A 373 -14.24 30.09 1.90
C ARG A 373 -14.26 31.29 2.83
N ASN A 374 -13.23 31.41 3.66
CA ASN A 374 -12.99 32.60 4.48
C ASN A 374 -11.46 32.78 4.70
N ASP A 375 -11.05 34.00 5.05
CA ASP A 375 -9.66 34.37 5.34
C ASP A 375 -9.52 35.19 6.65
N CYS A 376 -10.61 35.35 7.40
CA CYS A 376 -10.63 36.04 8.68
C CYS A 376 -10.26 35.08 9.82
N GLU A 377 -9.19 35.39 10.55
CA GLU A 377 -8.73 34.56 11.68
C GLU A 377 -9.74 34.47 12.83
N GLU A 378 -10.42 35.57 13.16
CA GLU A 378 -11.46 35.56 14.19
C GLU A 378 -12.61 34.61 13.83
N SER A 379 -13.09 34.71 12.59
CA SER A 379 -14.09 33.79 12.06
C SER A 379 -13.62 32.32 12.08
N PHE A 380 -12.34 32.08 11.83
CA PHE A 380 -11.74 30.75 11.88
C PHE A 380 -11.74 30.22 13.32
N ARG A 381 -11.33 31.02 14.30
CA ARG A 381 -11.34 30.61 15.71
C ARG A 381 -12.75 30.29 16.19
N ILE A 382 -13.76 31.16 15.88
CA ILE A 382 -15.16 30.88 16.14
C ILE A 382 -15.64 29.59 15.47
N HIS A 383 -15.19 29.33 14.22
CA HIS A 383 -15.52 28.10 13.51
C HIS A 383 -14.94 26.88 14.24
N LEU A 384 -13.67 26.93 14.69
CA LEU A 384 -13.02 25.84 15.44
C LEU A 384 -13.75 25.51 16.75
N GLU A 385 -14.27 26.51 17.46
CA GLU A 385 -15.04 26.34 18.71
C GLU A 385 -16.40 25.65 18.47
N LYS A 386 -17.04 25.97 17.35
CA LYS A 386 -18.41 25.52 17.05
C LYS A 386 -18.46 24.27 16.16
N ARG A 387 -17.33 23.88 15.54
CA ARG A 387 -17.30 22.73 14.63
C ARG A 387 -17.57 21.42 15.37
N LYS A 388 -18.19 20.50 14.66
CA LYS A 388 -18.32 19.10 15.12
C LYS A 388 -17.05 18.33 14.80
N ALA A 389 -16.78 17.29 15.57
CA ALA A 389 -15.74 16.35 15.24
C ALA A 389 -16.00 15.73 13.85
N MET A 390 -14.94 15.50 13.07
CA MET A 390 -14.97 15.00 11.70
C MET A 390 -15.61 15.94 10.66
N ASP A 391 -15.87 17.21 10.98
CA ASP A 391 -16.24 18.19 9.97
C ASP A 391 -15.08 18.41 8.99
N ILE A 392 -15.37 18.35 7.70
CA ILE A 392 -14.36 18.44 6.64
C ILE A 392 -13.98 19.90 6.41
N GLY A 393 -12.69 20.18 6.39
CA GLY A 393 -12.16 21.48 6.03
C GLY A 393 -10.64 21.50 5.96
N PHE A 394 -10.11 22.56 5.35
CA PHE A 394 -8.69 22.77 5.13
C PHE A 394 -8.34 24.23 5.37
N ALA A 395 -7.20 24.48 5.99
CA ALA A 395 -6.70 25.84 6.14
C ALA A 395 -5.21 25.92 5.80
N GLN A 396 -4.82 27.05 5.25
CA GLN A 396 -3.44 27.42 5.00
C GLN A 396 -2.93 28.16 6.22
N VAL A 397 -1.88 27.63 6.85
CA VAL A 397 -1.35 28.20 8.08
C VAL A 397 0.17 28.26 8.07
N PHE A 398 0.71 29.18 8.85
CA PHE A 398 2.07 29.15 9.35
C PHE A 398 2.01 28.99 10.86
N ILE A 399 2.74 28.02 11.39
CA ILE A 399 2.76 27.73 12.84
C ILE A 399 4.19 27.50 13.29
N GLU A 400 4.58 28.15 14.39
CA GLU A 400 5.81 27.87 15.12
C GLU A 400 5.46 27.38 16.52
N PHE A 401 6.03 26.23 16.89
CA PHE A 401 5.82 25.62 18.21
C PHE A 401 6.95 25.98 19.18
N PRO A 402 6.71 25.90 20.51
CA PRO A 402 7.76 25.99 21.51
C PRO A 402 8.89 24.99 21.28
N GLN A 403 10.09 25.33 21.71
CA GLN A 403 11.24 24.40 21.67
C GLN A 403 11.08 23.26 22.70
N ASN A 404 11.95 22.25 22.60
CA ASN A 404 12.12 21.18 23.60
C ASN A 404 10.94 20.19 23.69
N ARG A 405 10.33 19.84 22.58
CA ARG A 405 9.37 18.73 22.49
C ARG A 405 9.93 17.59 21.65
N ASN A 406 9.58 16.36 22.02
CA ASN A 406 10.02 15.17 21.29
C ASN A 406 9.35 15.06 19.92
N PHE A 407 8.11 15.55 19.78
CA PHE A 407 7.33 15.54 18.54
C PHE A 407 6.61 16.86 18.36
N TYR A 408 6.14 17.12 17.15
CA TYR A 408 5.20 18.20 16.84
C TYR A 408 3.99 17.63 16.07
N PRO A 409 2.80 18.25 16.19
CA PRO A 409 1.55 17.62 15.78
C PRO A 409 1.33 17.59 14.26
N LEU A 410 2.03 18.43 13.49
CA LEU A 410 1.80 18.60 12.06
C LEU A 410 2.89 17.95 11.23
N VAL A 411 2.49 17.08 10.30
CA VAL A 411 3.40 16.36 9.41
C VAL A 411 3.62 17.14 8.13
N GLN A 412 4.86 17.27 7.70
CA GLN A 412 5.23 17.82 6.40
C GLN A 412 6.09 16.84 5.59
N LYS A 413 6.11 17.04 4.28
CA LYS A 413 6.93 16.26 3.34
C LYS A 413 8.10 17.10 2.87
N SER A 414 9.33 16.64 3.17
CA SER A 414 10.56 17.27 2.69
C SER A 414 10.71 17.12 1.17
N LYS A 415 11.68 17.83 0.59
CA LYS A 415 12.04 17.73 -0.86
C LYS A 415 12.42 16.29 -1.25
N SER A 416 13.01 15.52 -0.35
CA SER A 416 13.33 14.10 -0.57
C SER A 416 12.11 13.15 -0.46
N GLY A 417 10.94 13.68 -0.14
CA GLY A 417 9.72 12.90 0.07
C GLY A 417 9.57 12.30 1.46
N THR A 418 10.51 12.57 2.38
CA THR A 418 10.45 12.09 3.77
C THR A 418 9.39 12.86 4.56
N LEU A 419 8.50 12.14 5.27
CA LEU A 419 7.55 12.74 6.19
C LEU A 419 8.21 13.00 7.54
N VAL A 420 8.09 14.23 8.02
CA VAL A 420 8.67 14.71 9.29
C VAL A 420 7.68 15.60 10.03
N THR A 421 7.89 15.79 11.34
CA THR A 421 7.12 16.72 12.18
C THR A 421 8.05 17.86 12.64
N PRO A 422 8.27 18.89 11.81
CA PRO A 422 9.18 19.98 12.16
C PRO A 422 8.53 20.96 13.15
N ARG A 423 9.37 21.74 13.85
CA ARG A 423 8.94 22.75 14.81
C ARG A 423 8.21 23.93 14.15
N ILE A 424 8.62 24.28 12.93
CA ILE A 424 8.01 25.34 12.12
C ILE A 424 7.40 24.71 10.91
N VAL A 425 6.13 24.97 10.66
CA VAL A 425 5.37 24.44 9.54
C VAL A 425 4.68 25.55 8.77
N GLU A 426 4.63 25.40 7.45
CA GLU A 426 3.86 26.25 6.56
C GLU A 426 3.17 25.40 5.50
N GLY A 427 1.87 25.57 5.32
CA GLY A 427 1.14 24.85 4.27
C GLY A 427 -0.33 24.62 4.59
N TRP A 428 -0.92 23.72 3.79
CA TRP A 428 -2.31 23.30 3.92
C TRP A 428 -2.42 22.08 4.80
N PHE A 429 -3.32 22.14 5.80
CA PHE A 429 -3.64 21.04 6.69
C PHE A 429 -5.15 20.92 6.84
N THR A 430 -5.60 19.76 7.33
CA THR A 430 -7.01 19.60 7.71
C THR A 430 -7.32 20.48 8.94
N ILE A 431 -8.53 21.00 9.00
CA ILE A 431 -8.94 21.86 10.14
C ILE A 431 -8.82 21.11 11.46
N GLU A 432 -9.04 19.81 11.47
CA GLU A 432 -8.93 18.98 12.68
C GLU A 432 -7.49 18.90 13.21
N GLU A 433 -6.51 18.74 12.31
CA GLU A 433 -5.09 18.80 12.68
C GLU A 433 -4.71 20.16 13.23
N ILE A 434 -5.22 21.25 12.63
CA ILE A 434 -4.94 22.62 13.12
C ILE A 434 -5.60 22.87 14.48
N GLN A 435 -6.84 22.41 14.67
CA GLN A 435 -7.53 22.54 15.95
C GLN A 435 -6.73 21.87 17.09
N GLU A 436 -6.19 20.67 16.84
CA GLU A 436 -5.33 20.02 17.81
C GLU A 436 -3.99 20.74 17.96
N ALA A 437 -3.37 21.18 16.85
CA ALA A 437 -2.10 21.90 16.87
C ALA A 437 -2.17 23.20 17.70
N LEU A 438 -3.27 23.93 17.67
CA LEU A 438 -3.46 25.13 18.50
C LEU A 438 -3.45 24.83 19.99
N LYS A 439 -3.92 23.66 20.42
CA LYS A 439 -3.85 23.21 21.82
C LYS A 439 -2.41 22.86 22.26
N TRP A 440 -1.47 22.77 21.33
CA TRP A 440 -0.05 22.62 21.63
C TRP A 440 0.64 23.94 21.97
N ASN A 441 -0.11 25.03 22.13
CA ASN A 441 0.34 26.37 22.50
C ASN A 441 1.48 26.86 21.58
N PRO A 442 1.22 27.06 20.29
CA PRO A 442 2.20 27.59 19.36
C PRO A 442 2.65 28.99 19.78
N THR A 443 3.92 29.32 19.54
CA THR A 443 4.48 30.66 19.78
C THR A 443 4.05 31.65 18.69
N THR A 444 3.77 31.12 17.50
CA THR A 444 3.27 31.92 16.38
C THR A 444 2.21 31.13 15.63
N PHE A 445 1.11 31.79 15.29
CA PHE A 445 0.07 31.27 14.40
C PHE A 445 -0.36 32.37 13.43
N ILE A 446 -0.34 32.05 12.15
CA ILE A 446 -0.82 32.94 11.08
C ILE A 446 -1.73 32.15 10.18
N LEU A 447 -2.94 32.63 9.96
CA LEU A 447 -3.91 32.08 9.03
C LEU A 447 -3.78 32.75 7.65
N GLY A 448 -3.74 31.97 6.57
CA GLY A 448 -3.91 32.44 5.21
C GLY A 448 -5.38 32.48 4.81
N GLU A 449 -5.86 31.38 4.32
CA GLU A 449 -7.29 31.20 3.98
C GLU A 449 -7.74 29.78 4.43
N TYR A 450 -9.05 29.63 4.63
CA TYR A 450 -9.60 28.30 4.93
C TYR A 450 -10.88 28.01 4.16
N TYR A 451 -11.15 26.72 3.99
CA TYR A 451 -12.33 26.19 3.35
C TYR A 451 -12.91 25.13 4.25
N TYR A 452 -14.23 25.19 4.45
CA TYR A 452 -14.94 24.16 5.20
C TYR A 452 -16.20 23.74 4.47
N PHE A 453 -16.54 22.47 4.62
CA PHE A 453 -17.75 21.90 4.06
C PHE A 453 -18.90 22.03 5.04
N ARG A 454 -19.99 22.66 4.60
CA ARG A 454 -21.25 22.72 5.34
C ARG A 454 -22.20 21.68 4.74
N GLU A 455 -22.43 20.61 5.52
CA GLU A 455 -23.36 19.54 5.15
C GLU A 455 -24.79 20.10 5.07
N ASP A 456 -25.60 19.55 4.15
CA ASP A 456 -27.03 19.75 4.13
C ASP A 456 -27.73 18.92 5.24
N ASN A 457 -29.06 18.99 5.30
CA ASN A 457 -29.84 18.26 6.31
C ASN A 457 -29.98 16.76 6.04
N SER A 458 -29.27 16.20 5.05
CA SER A 458 -29.42 14.79 4.64
C SER A 458 -28.79 13.81 5.63
N ASN A 459 -27.82 14.25 6.44
CA ASN A 459 -27.03 13.40 7.33
C ASN A 459 -26.46 12.14 6.64
N SER A 460 -26.13 12.24 5.36
CA SER A 460 -25.67 11.12 4.53
C SER A 460 -24.25 10.70 4.88
N ARG A 461 -24.06 9.41 5.18
CA ARG A 461 -22.75 8.80 5.53
C ARG A 461 -22.41 7.69 4.53
N PRO A 462 -21.70 8.00 3.44
CA PRO A 462 -21.56 7.10 2.29
C PRO A 462 -20.79 5.82 2.58
N PHE A 463 -19.96 5.77 3.61
CA PHE A 463 -19.17 4.59 3.95
C PHE A 463 -19.77 3.77 5.10
N GLN A 464 -20.68 4.35 5.87
CA GLN A 464 -21.24 3.76 7.07
C GLN A 464 -21.75 2.34 6.90
N PRO A 465 -22.62 2.02 5.91
CA PRO A 465 -23.17 0.67 5.78
C PRO A 465 -22.11 -0.40 5.50
N PHE A 466 -21.04 -0.02 4.79
CA PHE A 466 -19.91 -0.93 4.53
C PHE A 466 -19.08 -1.17 5.79
N ILE A 467 -18.79 -0.11 6.54
CA ILE A 467 -18.01 -0.20 7.76
C ILE A 467 -18.75 -1.02 8.81
N GLU A 468 -20.03 -0.76 9.04
CA GLU A 468 -20.88 -1.51 9.96
C GLU A 468 -20.85 -3.01 9.64
N LYS A 469 -21.20 -3.38 8.42
CA LYS A 469 -21.23 -4.77 7.96
C LYS A 469 -19.95 -5.53 8.30
N PHE A 470 -18.79 -4.96 7.95
CA PHE A 470 -17.52 -5.65 8.13
C PHE A 470 -16.96 -5.52 9.55
N TYR A 471 -17.30 -4.46 10.26
CA TYR A 471 -16.88 -4.33 11.66
C TYR A 471 -17.68 -5.29 12.56
N GLU A 472 -18.97 -5.41 12.36
CA GLU A 472 -19.80 -6.42 13.04
C GLU A 472 -19.31 -7.83 12.75
N MET A 473 -19.01 -8.16 11.48
CA MET A 473 -18.42 -9.45 11.12
C MET A 473 -17.09 -9.70 11.83
N LYS A 474 -16.22 -8.68 11.94
CA LYS A 474 -14.95 -8.79 12.68
C LYS A 474 -15.17 -9.06 14.16
N MET A 475 -16.10 -8.33 14.80
CA MET A 475 -16.33 -8.41 16.24
C MET A 475 -17.10 -9.66 16.65
N SER A 476 -17.97 -10.19 15.80
CA SER A 476 -18.74 -11.43 16.06
C SER A 476 -17.96 -12.72 15.74
N SER A 477 -16.74 -12.60 15.21
CA SER A 477 -15.94 -13.75 14.77
C SER A 477 -14.72 -13.96 15.66
N GLU A 478 -14.34 -15.22 15.85
CA GLU A 478 -13.11 -15.58 16.54
C GLU A 478 -11.88 -15.00 15.82
N SER A 479 -10.94 -14.46 16.59
CA SER A 479 -9.70 -13.89 16.06
C SER A 479 -8.91 -14.94 15.27
N GLY A 480 -8.50 -14.57 14.07
CA GLY A 480 -7.78 -15.47 13.15
C GLY A 480 -8.67 -16.37 12.30
N SER A 481 -9.97 -16.45 12.57
CA SER A 481 -10.93 -17.18 11.72
C SER A 481 -11.06 -16.56 10.30
N VAL A 482 -11.63 -17.31 9.37
CA VAL A 482 -11.85 -16.82 7.99
C VAL A 482 -12.69 -15.55 7.96
N PRO A 483 -13.88 -15.47 8.59
CA PRO A 483 -14.69 -14.26 8.57
C PRO A 483 -13.97 -13.07 9.22
N TYR A 484 -13.28 -13.27 10.37
CA TYR A 484 -12.47 -12.22 11.00
C TYR A 484 -11.41 -11.65 10.04
N ASN A 485 -10.62 -12.53 9.40
CA ASN A 485 -9.55 -12.11 8.50
C ASN A 485 -10.09 -11.43 7.24
N VAL A 486 -11.18 -11.92 6.68
CA VAL A 486 -11.85 -11.29 5.54
C VAL A 486 -12.34 -9.90 5.92
N ALA A 487 -13.04 -9.77 7.03
CA ALA A 487 -13.55 -8.49 7.53
C ALA A 487 -12.43 -7.48 7.79
N LYS A 488 -11.37 -7.88 8.51
CA LYS A 488 -10.19 -7.04 8.78
C LYS A 488 -9.55 -6.52 7.48
N VAL A 489 -9.43 -7.37 6.48
CA VAL A 489 -8.87 -7.00 5.17
C VAL A 489 -9.79 -6.04 4.43
N GLN A 490 -11.12 -6.26 4.44
CA GLN A 490 -12.07 -5.35 3.79
C GLN A 490 -11.97 -3.94 4.40
N LEU A 491 -11.97 -3.83 5.71
CA LEU A 491 -11.89 -2.56 6.43
C LEU A 491 -10.57 -1.81 6.15
N ASN A 492 -9.43 -2.49 6.26
CA ASN A 492 -8.12 -1.83 6.16
C ASN A 492 -7.70 -1.52 4.72
N SER A 493 -8.34 -2.15 3.73
CA SER A 493 -7.93 -1.99 2.32
C SER A 493 -8.60 -0.81 1.62
N ILE A 494 -9.67 -0.24 2.18
CA ILE A 494 -10.54 0.66 1.42
C ILE A 494 -10.05 2.11 1.39
N TYR A 495 -9.47 2.62 2.50
CA TYR A 495 -9.07 4.03 2.55
C TYR A 495 -8.05 4.38 1.47
N GLY A 496 -7.07 3.51 1.22
CA GLY A 496 -6.04 3.72 0.19
C GLY A 496 -6.60 3.87 -1.24
N LYS A 497 -7.86 3.48 -1.46
CA LYS A 497 -8.55 3.70 -2.74
C LYS A 497 -8.97 5.15 -2.95
N THR A 498 -9.14 5.91 -1.87
CA THR A 498 -9.49 7.34 -1.95
C THR A 498 -8.32 8.22 -2.42
N VAL A 499 -7.11 7.70 -2.34
CA VAL A 499 -5.89 8.41 -2.78
C VAL A 499 -5.08 7.63 -3.82
N GLN A 500 -5.66 6.59 -4.39
CA GLN A 500 -4.97 5.74 -5.35
C GLN A 500 -4.66 6.51 -6.64
N CYS A 501 -3.37 6.72 -6.91
CA CYS A 501 -2.85 7.19 -8.18
C CYS A 501 -1.70 6.24 -8.59
N ILE A 502 -1.73 5.70 -9.80
CA ILE A 502 -0.72 4.78 -10.32
C ILE A 502 -0.28 5.30 -11.68
N ASP A 503 1.00 5.64 -11.81
CA ASP A 503 1.59 6.17 -13.04
C ASP A 503 0.78 7.35 -13.62
N GLY A 504 0.37 8.31 -12.75
CA GLY A 504 -0.44 9.47 -13.11
C GLY A 504 -1.94 9.20 -13.29
N LYS A 505 -2.36 7.93 -13.28
CA LYS A 505 -3.78 7.55 -13.46
C LYS A 505 -4.46 7.40 -12.10
N ILE A 506 -5.49 8.18 -11.85
CA ILE A 506 -6.27 8.12 -10.62
C ILE A 506 -7.22 6.92 -10.60
N GLY A 507 -7.44 6.37 -9.39
CA GLY A 507 -8.36 5.25 -9.17
C GLY A 507 -9.83 5.69 -9.21
N LYS A 508 -10.74 4.72 -9.37
CA LYS A 508 -12.20 4.98 -9.44
C LYS A 508 -12.82 5.63 -8.20
N MET A 509 -12.17 5.51 -7.05
CA MET A 509 -12.59 6.10 -5.78
C MET A 509 -11.69 7.26 -5.35
N TRP A 510 -10.83 7.72 -6.25
CA TRP A 510 -9.94 8.81 -5.92
C TRP A 510 -10.75 10.05 -5.48
N ASN A 511 -10.54 10.47 -4.26
CA ASN A 511 -11.15 11.64 -3.64
C ASN A 511 -10.20 12.11 -2.54
N PRO A 512 -9.29 13.06 -2.82
CA PRO A 512 -8.31 13.52 -1.86
C PRO A 512 -8.93 14.22 -0.65
N ILE A 513 -10.16 14.74 -0.77
CA ILE A 513 -10.89 15.32 0.37
C ILE A 513 -11.08 14.27 1.46
N TYR A 514 -11.59 13.09 1.10
CA TYR A 514 -11.70 11.99 2.05
C TYR A 514 -10.34 11.46 2.50
N GLY A 515 -9.41 11.29 1.55
CA GLY A 515 -8.08 10.77 1.85
C GLY A 515 -7.34 11.59 2.90
N SER A 516 -7.33 12.92 2.74
CA SER A 516 -6.68 13.84 3.68
C SER A 516 -7.39 13.89 5.02
N THR A 517 -8.73 13.93 5.01
CA THR A 517 -9.51 13.93 6.25
C THR A 517 -9.30 12.64 7.06
N ILE A 518 -9.32 11.47 6.41
CA ILE A 518 -9.10 10.19 7.09
C ILE A 518 -7.75 10.15 7.80
N THR A 519 -6.69 10.48 7.11
CA THR A 519 -5.35 10.43 7.69
C THR A 519 -5.07 11.60 8.63
N GLY A 520 -5.60 12.80 8.34
CA GLY A 520 -5.47 13.99 9.18
C GLY A 520 -6.17 13.82 10.53
N SER A 521 -7.41 13.34 10.55
CA SER A 521 -8.15 13.08 11.80
C SER A 521 -7.47 12.00 12.65
N THR A 522 -6.90 10.97 12.02
CA THR A 522 -6.11 9.97 12.75
C THR A 522 -4.87 10.59 13.38
N ARG A 523 -4.11 11.42 12.62
CA ARG A 523 -2.93 12.11 13.18
C ARG A 523 -3.28 13.09 14.28
N ALA A 524 -4.39 13.82 14.16
CA ALA A 524 -4.88 14.72 15.21
C ALA A 524 -5.14 13.97 16.52
N ARG A 525 -5.75 12.78 16.48
CA ARG A 525 -5.98 11.94 17.65
C ARG A 525 -4.68 11.41 18.28
N LEU A 526 -3.70 11.04 17.46
CA LEU A 526 -2.35 10.67 17.95
C LEU A 526 -1.69 11.87 18.64
N ALA A 527 -1.79 13.06 18.05
CA ALA A 527 -1.25 14.29 18.61
C ALA A 527 -1.96 14.67 19.94
N GLU A 528 -3.26 14.49 20.03
CA GLU A 528 -4.03 14.68 21.27
C GLU A 528 -3.51 13.78 22.38
N LEU A 529 -3.35 12.49 22.13
CA LEU A 529 -2.82 11.55 23.12
C LEU A 529 -1.42 11.96 23.58
N ILE A 530 -0.54 12.34 22.65
CA ILE A 530 0.84 12.78 22.96
C ILE A 530 0.82 14.06 23.84
N ARG A 531 -0.03 15.03 23.49
CA ARG A 531 -0.16 16.28 24.27
C ARG A 531 -0.67 16.03 25.69
N LEU A 532 -1.69 15.20 25.84
CA LEU A 532 -2.29 14.89 27.14
C LEU A 532 -1.34 14.15 28.08
N ASN A 533 -0.27 13.54 27.53
CA ASN A 533 0.75 12.83 28.28
C ASN A 533 2.13 13.53 28.19
N ASP A 534 2.13 14.84 28.37
CA ASP A 534 3.31 15.71 28.50
C ASP A 534 4.33 15.57 27.37
N TYR A 535 3.85 15.26 26.14
CA TYR A 535 4.71 15.08 24.96
C TYR A 535 5.77 13.99 25.12
N SER A 536 5.56 13.03 26.02
CA SER A 536 6.52 12.02 26.46
C SER A 536 6.57 10.77 25.57
N ALA A 537 5.85 10.74 24.45
CA ALA A 537 5.84 9.63 23.52
C ALA A 537 7.27 9.28 23.03
N LEU A 538 7.54 7.98 22.89
CA LEU A 538 8.81 7.44 22.36
C LEU A 538 8.72 7.12 20.86
N SER A 539 7.59 6.60 20.42
CA SER A 539 7.36 6.18 19.04
C SER A 539 5.92 6.36 18.62
N VAL A 540 5.73 6.77 17.38
CA VAL A 540 4.42 6.87 16.71
C VAL A 540 4.45 6.03 15.45
N ALA A 541 3.43 5.21 15.22
CA ALA A 541 3.37 4.32 14.06
C ALA A 541 1.94 4.17 13.54
N THR A 542 1.54 5.01 12.61
CA THR A 542 0.25 5.05 11.89
C THR A 542 -0.95 5.32 12.77
N ASP A 543 -1.30 4.42 13.68
CA ASP A 543 -2.48 4.37 14.54
C ASP A 543 -2.13 4.06 16.00
N GLY A 544 -0.83 3.79 16.29
CA GLY A 544 -0.32 3.45 17.62
C GLY A 544 0.75 4.41 18.13
N VAL A 545 0.85 4.51 19.44
CA VAL A 545 1.87 5.29 20.15
C VAL A 545 2.45 4.48 21.29
N ILE A 546 3.75 4.58 21.50
CA ILE A 546 4.47 3.94 22.61
C ILE A 546 4.98 5.04 23.56
N PHE A 547 4.76 4.85 24.85
CA PHE A 547 5.20 5.74 25.94
C PHE A 547 6.05 4.99 26.96
N PRO A 548 6.86 5.67 27.78
CA PRO A 548 7.23 5.14 29.08
C PRO A 548 5.94 4.90 29.88
N LYS A 549 5.84 3.75 30.56
CA LYS A 549 4.60 3.33 31.25
C LYS A 549 4.13 4.36 32.28
N ASP A 550 5.06 4.94 33.04
CA ASP A 550 4.80 5.95 34.07
C ASP A 550 4.32 7.29 33.51
N LYS A 551 4.46 7.52 32.21
CA LYS A 551 4.07 8.74 31.50
C LYS A 551 2.73 8.64 30.80
N LEU A 552 2.20 7.44 30.58
CA LEU A 552 0.88 7.26 29.97
C LEU A 552 -0.20 7.27 31.06
N THR A 553 -0.71 8.45 31.39
CA THR A 553 -1.66 8.67 32.49
C THR A 553 -3.08 9.00 32.01
N ILE A 554 -3.20 9.53 30.79
CA ILE A 554 -4.48 9.96 30.23
C ILE A 554 -4.67 9.32 28.86
N ILE A 555 -5.77 8.59 28.70
CA ILE A 555 -6.23 8.07 27.41
C ILE A 555 -7.55 8.76 27.08
N PRO A 556 -7.60 9.60 26.02
CA PRO A 556 -8.81 10.34 25.68
C PRO A 556 -9.90 9.42 25.12
N ASP A 557 -11.15 9.79 25.38
CA ASP A 557 -12.29 9.13 24.76
C ASP A 557 -12.33 9.38 23.25
N ARG A 558 -13.07 8.54 22.54
CA ARG A 558 -13.35 8.80 21.13
C ARG A 558 -14.30 9.99 20.97
N PRO A 559 -14.08 10.86 19.96
CA PRO A 559 -14.87 12.10 19.82
C PRO A 559 -16.32 11.86 19.40
N LEU A 560 -16.64 10.74 18.77
CA LEU A 560 -17.98 10.40 18.30
C LEU A 560 -18.31 8.95 18.62
N VAL A 561 -19.60 8.70 18.89
CA VAL A 561 -20.11 7.34 19.16
C VAL A 561 -20.11 6.54 17.87
N ALA A 562 -19.58 5.32 17.94
CA ALA A 562 -19.52 4.36 16.84
C ALA A 562 -19.80 2.94 17.36
N PRO A 563 -20.12 1.98 16.48
CA PRO A 563 -20.40 0.60 16.89
C PRO A 563 -19.26 -0.04 17.67
N HIS A 564 -19.60 -0.76 18.72
CA HIS A 564 -18.66 -1.51 19.55
C HIS A 564 -17.44 -0.65 19.98
N ASN A 565 -16.23 -1.14 19.77
CA ASN A 565 -14.98 -0.48 20.11
C ASN A 565 -14.34 0.29 18.94
N LEU A 566 -15.05 0.47 17.83
CA LEU A 566 -14.53 1.16 16.65
C LEU A 566 -14.03 2.57 17.02
N GLY A 567 -12.75 2.83 16.82
CA GLY A 567 -12.12 4.11 17.16
C GLY A 567 -11.69 4.27 18.63
N ASN A 568 -11.89 3.28 19.50
CA ASN A 568 -11.36 3.32 20.86
C ASN A 568 -9.84 3.10 20.86
N TRP A 569 -9.20 3.54 21.91
CA TRP A 569 -7.84 3.15 22.23
C TRP A 569 -7.83 1.73 22.82
N GLU A 570 -6.90 0.91 22.34
CA GLU A 570 -6.68 -0.44 22.80
C GLU A 570 -5.25 -0.57 23.31
N HIS A 571 -5.04 -1.38 24.34
CA HIS A 571 -3.71 -1.73 24.83
C HIS A 571 -2.99 -2.64 23.81
N ASP A 572 -1.83 -2.22 23.31
CA ASP A 572 -1.06 -2.94 22.27
C ASP A 572 0.13 -3.73 22.84
N GLY A 573 0.41 -3.59 24.13
CA GLY A 573 1.42 -4.34 24.85
C GLY A 573 2.21 -3.50 25.85
N GLU A 574 2.85 -4.19 26.79
CA GLU A 574 3.69 -3.61 27.84
C GLU A 574 4.98 -4.40 27.99
N GLY A 575 6.11 -3.72 28.13
CA GLY A 575 7.41 -4.33 28.33
C GLY A 575 8.59 -3.42 27.97
N ASP A 576 9.79 -3.99 27.96
CA ASP A 576 10.98 -3.27 27.53
C ASP A 576 11.00 -3.12 26.00
N LEU A 577 11.32 -1.94 25.55
CA LEU A 577 11.37 -1.58 24.12
C LEU A 577 12.84 -1.44 23.68
N ILE A 578 13.19 -2.06 22.55
CA ILE A 578 14.44 -1.77 21.84
C ILE A 578 14.14 -1.28 20.44
N VAL A 579 14.72 -0.16 20.06
CA VAL A 579 14.51 0.51 18.78
C VAL A 579 15.83 0.64 18.04
N ILE A 580 15.89 0.19 16.79
CA ILE A 580 17.01 0.51 15.88
C ILE A 580 16.69 1.78 15.10
N MET A 581 15.52 1.87 14.51
CA MET A 581 15.05 3.03 13.74
C MET A 581 13.52 3.07 13.67
N SER A 582 12.98 4.15 13.15
CA SER A 582 11.52 4.33 12.99
C SER A 582 10.88 3.13 12.25
N GLY A 583 9.98 2.42 12.94
CA GLY A 583 9.30 1.21 12.46
C GLY A 583 10.18 -0.06 12.44
N VAL A 584 11.30 -0.06 13.16
CA VAL A 584 12.15 -1.25 13.40
C VAL A 584 12.43 -1.32 14.89
N TYR A 585 11.60 -2.06 15.60
CA TYR A 585 11.67 -2.18 17.06
C TYR A 585 11.16 -3.55 17.54
N SER A 586 11.56 -3.94 18.74
CA SER A 586 10.96 -5.05 19.48
C SER A 586 10.52 -4.58 20.86
N MET A 587 9.38 -5.09 21.30
CA MET A 587 8.89 -4.97 22.69
C MET A 587 8.93 -6.33 23.34
N GLN A 588 9.69 -6.47 24.40
CA GLN A 588 9.78 -7.70 25.19
C GLN A 588 8.68 -7.70 26.25
N MET A 589 7.64 -8.45 25.98
CA MET A 589 6.53 -8.66 26.90
C MET A 589 6.79 -9.87 27.80
N GLU A 590 5.98 -10.06 28.81
CA GLU A 590 6.13 -11.15 29.78
C GLU A 590 6.27 -12.53 29.11
N ASN A 591 5.43 -12.86 28.13
CA ASN A 591 5.34 -14.19 27.54
C ASN A 591 5.87 -14.30 26.11
N TYR A 592 6.14 -13.18 25.43
CA TYR A 592 6.64 -13.17 24.06
C TYR A 592 7.29 -11.83 23.69
N THR A 593 8.03 -11.83 22.58
CA THR A 593 8.61 -10.60 22.02
C THR A 593 7.88 -10.20 20.75
N LYS A 594 7.21 -9.04 20.79
CA LYS A 594 6.62 -8.43 19.61
C LYS A 594 7.71 -7.74 18.80
N THR A 595 7.94 -8.17 17.56
CA THR A 595 8.94 -7.56 16.68
C THR A 595 8.29 -6.95 15.46
N THR A 596 8.58 -5.69 15.21
CA THR A 596 8.14 -4.94 14.04
C THR A 596 9.36 -4.54 13.21
N PHE A 597 9.32 -4.82 11.90
CA PHE A 597 10.34 -4.39 10.97
C PHE A 597 9.76 -4.17 9.58
N ARG A 598 10.40 -3.29 8.81
CA ARG A 598 9.99 -2.96 7.44
C ARG A 598 11.20 -2.76 6.53
N GLY A 599 10.92 -2.77 5.21
CA GLY A 599 11.97 -2.54 4.20
C GLY A 599 13.10 -3.54 4.26
N SER A 600 14.32 -3.04 4.13
CA SER A 600 15.57 -3.83 4.11
C SER A 600 15.87 -4.51 5.44
N ALA A 601 15.41 -4.00 6.58
CA ALA A 601 15.59 -4.63 7.88
C ALA A 601 15.05 -6.07 7.92
N SER A 602 14.07 -6.39 7.08
CA SER A 602 13.53 -7.75 6.95
C SER A 602 14.55 -8.81 6.51
N TYR A 603 15.64 -8.41 5.84
CA TYR A 603 16.69 -9.35 5.42
C TYR A 603 17.57 -9.80 6.60
N PHE A 604 17.60 -9.03 7.66
CA PHE A 604 18.40 -9.28 8.87
C PHE A 604 17.57 -9.88 10.00
N LEU A 605 16.32 -9.44 10.15
CA LEU A 605 15.51 -9.71 11.33
C LEU A 605 14.52 -10.88 11.19
N ARG A 606 14.25 -11.38 9.99
CA ARG A 606 13.29 -12.50 9.79
C ARG A 606 13.65 -13.79 10.51
N GLY A 607 14.93 -14.03 10.80
CA GLY A 607 15.40 -15.22 11.54
C GLY A 607 15.21 -15.12 13.06
N PHE A 608 14.91 -13.93 13.57
CA PHE A 608 14.83 -13.65 15.02
C PHE A 608 13.38 -13.62 15.52
N ASN A 609 12.63 -14.70 15.29
CA ASN A 609 11.24 -14.80 15.74
C ASN A 609 11.12 -14.86 17.28
N VAL A 610 12.14 -15.41 17.95
CA VAL A 610 12.24 -15.47 19.42
C VAL A 610 13.31 -14.48 19.85
N GLY A 611 13.00 -13.63 20.82
CA GLY A 611 13.89 -12.58 21.33
C GLY A 611 14.01 -11.35 20.42
N GLY A 612 13.58 -11.44 19.15
CA GLY A 612 13.52 -10.29 18.24
C GLY A 612 14.81 -9.53 18.09
N ILE A 613 14.73 -8.19 18.15
CA ILE A 613 15.89 -7.29 18.01
C ILE A 613 16.83 -7.38 19.24
N PHE A 614 16.34 -7.73 20.42
CA PHE A 614 17.21 -7.94 21.58
C PHE A 614 18.24 -9.02 21.27
N ARG A 615 17.79 -10.20 20.87
CA ARG A 615 18.67 -11.31 20.50
C ARG A 615 19.56 -10.99 19.29
N PHE A 616 19.02 -10.26 18.29
CA PHE A 616 19.82 -9.81 17.17
C PHE A 616 20.98 -8.92 17.60
N CYS A 617 20.75 -7.98 18.52
CA CYS A 617 21.80 -7.11 19.07
C CYS A 617 22.80 -7.89 19.92
N GLU A 618 22.36 -8.86 20.73
CA GLU A 618 23.23 -9.75 21.52
C GLU A 618 24.19 -10.56 20.64
N GLU A 619 23.67 -11.14 19.54
CA GLU A 619 24.49 -11.94 18.60
C GLU A 619 25.44 -11.07 17.74
N ASN A 620 25.27 -9.74 17.74
CA ASN A 620 26.05 -8.83 16.91
C ASN A 620 26.62 -7.63 17.70
N GLN A 621 26.80 -7.78 19.00
CA GLN A 621 27.10 -6.68 19.92
C GLN A 621 28.32 -5.83 19.54
N ASP A 622 29.35 -6.41 18.94
CA ASP A 622 30.60 -5.72 18.57
C ASP A 622 30.51 -5.01 17.20
N LYS A 623 29.43 -5.21 16.46
CA LYS A 623 29.31 -4.67 15.09
C LYS A 623 28.61 -3.31 15.08
N VAL A 624 29.14 -2.38 14.30
CA VAL A 624 28.51 -1.08 14.02
C VAL A 624 27.38 -1.24 13.00
N ALA A 625 27.63 -2.05 11.98
CA ALA A 625 26.68 -2.34 10.91
C ALA A 625 26.85 -3.77 10.39
N ILE A 626 25.78 -4.33 9.86
CA ILE A 626 25.79 -5.65 9.21
C ILE A 626 25.35 -5.46 7.78
N ARG A 627 26.08 -6.09 6.86
CA ARG A 627 25.79 -6.11 5.43
C ARG A 627 25.39 -7.51 5.02
N THR A 628 24.45 -7.60 4.09
CA THR A 628 24.07 -8.86 3.44
C THR A 628 23.91 -8.65 1.95
N LYS A 629 24.21 -9.68 1.19
CA LYS A 629 24.01 -9.72 -0.25
C LYS A 629 22.82 -10.60 -0.56
N VAL A 630 21.94 -10.12 -1.41
CA VAL A 630 20.72 -10.84 -1.79
C VAL A 630 20.59 -10.82 -3.31
N MET A 631 20.47 -11.99 -3.90
CA MET A 631 20.16 -12.12 -5.33
C MET A 631 18.72 -11.71 -5.59
N LYS A 632 18.52 -10.72 -6.45
CA LYS A 632 17.20 -10.24 -6.87
C LYS A 632 17.13 -10.01 -8.36
N PRO A 633 16.01 -10.40 -9.01
CA PRO A 633 15.82 -10.12 -10.43
C PRO A 633 15.59 -8.61 -10.64
N TYR A 634 16.14 -8.10 -11.75
CA TYR A 634 15.76 -6.78 -12.23
C TYR A 634 14.29 -6.78 -12.66
N SER A 635 13.56 -5.81 -12.20
CA SER A 635 12.21 -5.57 -12.72
C SER A 635 12.26 -4.88 -14.08
N ALA A 636 11.21 -5.02 -14.88
CA ALA A 636 11.11 -4.31 -16.15
C ALA A 636 11.19 -2.77 -15.98
N LYS A 637 10.70 -2.21 -14.87
CA LYS A 637 10.87 -0.77 -14.56
C LYS A 637 12.33 -0.40 -14.29
N GLU A 638 13.10 -1.23 -13.60
CA GLU A 638 14.54 -1.00 -13.38
C GLU A 638 15.33 -1.14 -14.69
N ALA A 639 14.99 -2.13 -15.52
CA ALA A 639 15.56 -2.33 -16.86
C ALA A 639 15.29 -1.09 -17.76
N ARG A 640 14.08 -0.56 -17.73
CA ARG A 640 13.69 0.68 -18.40
C ARG A 640 14.53 1.88 -17.95
N ILE A 641 14.73 2.07 -16.63
CA ILE A 641 15.55 3.16 -16.08
C ILE A 641 17.00 3.02 -16.58
N LYS A 642 17.52 1.80 -16.64
CA LYS A 642 18.86 1.48 -17.16
C LYS A 642 18.93 1.54 -18.69
N LYS A 643 17.79 1.65 -19.38
CA LYS A 643 17.66 1.57 -20.86
C LYS A 643 18.16 0.23 -21.44
N ASP A 644 18.19 -0.81 -20.64
CA ASP A 644 18.64 -2.14 -21.01
C ASP A 644 17.59 -3.20 -20.65
N TYR A 645 16.76 -3.56 -21.63
CA TYR A 645 15.65 -4.49 -21.42
C TYR A 645 16.09 -5.96 -21.38
N SER A 646 17.34 -6.28 -21.77
CA SER A 646 17.90 -7.62 -21.60
C SER A 646 18.07 -8.00 -20.13
N LEU A 647 18.07 -7.01 -19.24
CA LEU A 647 18.16 -7.23 -17.79
C LEU A 647 16.84 -7.71 -17.15
N ILE A 648 15.71 -7.69 -17.86
CA ILE A 648 14.41 -8.07 -17.26
C ILE A 648 14.52 -9.50 -16.70
N ASN A 649 14.16 -9.65 -15.42
CA ASN A 649 14.25 -10.90 -14.64
C ASN A 649 15.65 -11.50 -14.48
N VAL A 650 16.70 -10.86 -14.99
CA VAL A 650 18.08 -11.31 -14.74
C VAL A 650 18.43 -11.02 -13.26
N PHE A 651 18.93 -12.04 -12.57
CA PHE A 651 19.30 -11.90 -11.16
C PHE A 651 20.61 -11.13 -11.00
N ALA A 652 20.59 -10.15 -10.10
CA ALA A 652 21.77 -9.37 -9.71
C ALA A 652 21.91 -9.34 -8.20
N GLU A 653 23.15 -9.29 -7.75
CA GLU A 653 23.48 -9.12 -6.35
C GLU A 653 23.08 -7.71 -5.89
N ARG A 654 22.32 -7.63 -4.81
CA ARG A 654 21.93 -6.37 -4.16
C ARG A 654 22.48 -6.39 -2.74
N GLN A 655 23.22 -5.37 -2.39
CA GLN A 655 23.73 -5.18 -1.04
C GLN A 655 22.72 -4.42 -0.19
N TYR A 656 22.52 -4.90 1.02
CA TYR A 656 21.71 -4.26 2.06
C TYR A 656 22.50 -4.14 3.33
N SER A 657 22.21 -3.12 4.13
CA SER A 657 22.82 -2.92 5.44
C SER A 657 21.77 -2.57 6.49
N ILE A 658 22.08 -2.89 7.74
CA ILE A 658 21.41 -2.41 8.94
C ILE A 658 22.49 -1.90 9.90
N SER A 659 22.30 -0.71 10.49
CA SER A 659 23.28 -0.04 11.31
C SER A 659 22.73 0.24 12.71
N ALA A 660 23.57 0.11 13.72
CA ALA A 660 23.31 0.54 15.08
C ALA A 660 23.20 2.06 15.24
N LEU A 661 23.76 2.83 14.28
CA LEU A 661 23.79 4.29 14.34
C LEU A 661 22.40 4.95 14.26
N GLY A 662 21.36 4.19 13.91
CA GLY A 662 19.99 4.68 13.88
C GLY A 662 19.77 5.82 12.89
N ASP A 663 20.52 5.87 11.79
CA ASP A 663 20.50 6.97 10.83
C ASP A 663 19.11 7.15 10.22
N SER A 664 18.56 8.34 10.46
CA SER A 664 17.27 8.73 9.93
C SER A 664 17.32 10.22 9.56
N THR A 665 16.99 10.53 8.31
CA THR A 665 16.81 11.92 7.87
C THR A 665 15.60 12.61 8.52
N LYS A 666 14.78 11.85 9.22
CA LYS A 666 13.58 12.39 9.88
C LYS A 666 13.89 13.26 11.09
N ARG A 667 15.05 13.09 11.70
CA ARG A 667 15.38 13.71 12.98
C ARG A 667 16.85 14.10 13.08
N LEU A 668 17.11 15.06 13.96
CA LEU A 668 18.46 15.51 14.31
C LEU A 668 18.95 14.76 15.56
N TRP A 669 20.07 14.09 15.47
CA TRP A 669 20.69 13.40 16.60
C TRP A 669 21.34 14.39 17.54
N VAL A 670 21.21 14.16 18.83
CA VAL A 670 21.73 15.02 19.90
C VAL A 670 22.78 14.26 20.68
N GLY A 671 24.02 14.78 20.67
CA GLY A 671 25.15 14.15 21.38
C GLY A 671 25.76 12.94 20.65
N GLU A 672 26.34 12.03 21.43
CA GLU A 672 26.95 10.80 20.91
C GLU A 672 25.89 9.84 20.36
N LYS A 673 26.28 8.98 19.41
CA LYS A 673 25.47 7.89 18.88
C LYS A 673 25.93 6.55 19.44
N ALA A 674 25.11 5.49 19.29
CA ALA A 674 25.52 4.13 19.55
C ALA A 674 26.78 3.78 18.74
N ARG A 675 27.74 3.14 19.34
CA ARG A 675 29.00 2.74 18.67
C ARG A 675 28.86 1.38 18.00
N ASN A 676 27.97 0.53 18.53
CA ASN A 676 27.71 -0.83 18.05
C ASN A 676 26.33 -1.31 18.51
N PHE A 677 25.91 -2.51 18.10
CA PHE A 677 24.62 -3.08 18.51
C PHE A 677 24.54 -3.43 19.99
N GLY A 678 25.68 -3.70 20.65
CA GLY A 678 25.74 -3.95 22.10
C GLY A 678 25.36 -2.70 22.91
N ASP A 679 25.77 -1.53 22.46
CA ASP A 679 25.36 -0.28 23.09
C ASP A 679 23.83 -0.12 23.11
N LEU A 680 23.12 -0.55 22.06
CA LEU A 680 21.65 -0.46 21.98
C LEU A 680 20.94 -1.31 23.04
N LEU A 681 21.57 -2.31 23.62
CA LEU A 681 21.03 -3.15 24.68
C LEU A 681 21.01 -2.48 26.06
N THR A 682 21.91 -1.53 26.27
CA THR A 682 22.18 -0.96 27.59
C THR A 682 21.87 0.51 27.72
N LYS A 683 21.80 1.23 26.60
CA LYS A 683 21.63 2.68 26.54
C LYS A 683 20.59 3.07 25.50
N TRP A 684 20.20 4.32 25.53
CA TRP A 684 19.36 4.94 24.52
C TRP A 684 19.88 6.34 24.17
N TRP A 685 19.61 6.78 22.94
CA TRP A 685 20.05 8.06 22.39
C TRP A 685 18.84 8.82 21.88
N TYR A 686 18.77 10.08 22.23
CA TYR A 686 17.72 10.97 21.77
C TYR A 686 18.04 11.63 20.44
N SER A 687 16.96 11.90 19.70
CA SER A 687 16.95 12.76 18.53
C SER A 687 15.89 13.84 18.71
N LYS A 688 16.09 14.99 18.05
CA LYS A 688 15.13 16.10 18.06
C LYS A 688 14.46 16.26 16.69
N PRO A 689 13.24 16.77 16.64
CA PRO A 689 12.62 17.18 15.39
C PRO A 689 13.45 18.26 14.69
N HIS A 690 13.34 18.31 13.37
CA HIS A 690 13.94 19.41 12.60
C HIS A 690 13.27 20.74 12.94
N ARG A 691 13.99 21.85 12.73
CA ARG A 691 13.39 23.18 12.84
C ARG A 691 12.35 23.40 11.74
N ASN A 692 12.70 23.11 10.51
CA ASN A 692 11.83 23.19 9.32
C ASN A 692 12.24 22.14 8.30
N ILE A 693 11.50 22.03 7.19
CA ILE A 693 11.80 21.05 6.13
C ILE A 693 13.03 21.41 5.27
N ASP A 694 13.48 22.65 5.27
CA ASP A 694 14.62 23.09 4.43
C ASP A 694 15.96 22.62 4.98
N GLY A 695 16.05 22.39 6.30
CA GLY A 695 17.23 21.87 6.98
C GLY A 695 17.43 20.36 6.88
N ILE A 696 16.54 19.65 6.17
CA ILE A 696 16.61 18.18 6.06
C ILE A 696 17.53 17.81 4.89
N VAL A 697 18.74 17.35 5.23
CA VAL A 697 19.71 16.83 4.27
C VAL A 697 19.48 15.32 4.07
N SER A 698 19.77 14.79 2.88
CA SER A 698 19.81 13.34 2.66
C SER A 698 20.86 12.70 3.58
N THR A 699 20.56 11.52 4.15
CA THR A 699 21.57 10.76 4.89
C THR A 699 22.76 10.46 3.98
N PRO A 700 24.00 10.60 4.47
CA PRO A 700 25.14 10.00 3.80
C PRO A 700 24.87 8.50 3.62
N ASP A 701 25.34 7.95 2.52
CA ASP A 701 25.25 6.50 2.31
C ASP A 701 25.98 5.80 3.47
N VAL A 702 25.41 4.71 4.00
CA VAL A 702 26.02 3.97 5.12
C VAL A 702 27.45 3.52 4.77
N ASP A 703 27.73 3.35 3.48
CA ASP A 703 29.04 3.04 2.95
C ASP A 703 30.06 4.17 3.19
N ASP A 704 29.64 5.43 3.17
CA ASP A 704 30.50 6.58 3.47
C ASP A 704 30.86 6.69 4.96
N LEU A 705 30.04 6.14 5.84
CA LEU A 705 30.27 6.17 7.29
C LEU A 705 31.19 5.05 7.77
N VAL A 706 31.23 3.93 7.06
CA VAL A 706 32.04 2.74 7.42
C VAL A 706 33.47 2.81 6.87
N THR A 707 33.73 3.66 5.87
CA THR A 707 35.06 3.83 5.24
C THR A 707 35.93 4.93 5.88
N ARG A 708 35.40 5.66 6.88
CA ARG A 708 36.21 6.61 7.64
C ARG A 708 36.83 5.91 8.85
N PRO A 709 38.19 5.92 9.00
CA PRO A 709 38.87 5.30 10.12
C PRO A 709 38.52 5.91 11.47
#